data_9482a11063e947a038db1dd2902bcccc
#
_entry.id   9482a11063e947a038db1dd2902bcccc
#
_cell.length_a   1.000
_cell.length_b   1.000
_cell.length_c   1.000
_cell.angle_alpha   90.00
_cell.angle_beta   90.00
_cell.angle_gamma   90.00
#
_symmetry.space_group_name_H-M   'P 1'
#
loop_
_entity.id
_entity.type
_entity.pdbx_description
1 polymer ?
#
loop_
_entity_poly.entity_id
_entity_poly.type
_entity_poly.pdbx_seq_one_letter_code
_entity_poly.pdbx_strand_id
1 'polypeptide(L)'
;MSRIVIQPQASRTIRLLGGYIVLALLEGLATFIQLVRLPGKSAGQGFLGLSPLRLAIATPILVLLVVFSWILIALWRRPSLYEKLVDRLNELARQGQIYWGTLVLCGTVFAICFNLILLNWINTDLYLKAYLDRSAPYALWGMLLCVQTAVTLRLLRHGADLQVFKVERKAMTAAVLALIVLLSLAMWIGWTRIGLAPDVGQWGEYGSPILSIQVMLALAVSTAVWWLGRRGLTVLRNSRRLRFSRLSGRSIDILVCLLLWGMAVWRWGAEPLRPSYFSPAPAPPNYEYYPFSDAANYDYAGQSLLIGYGLENELVRPLYSFFLAVAQAFSGIGYQNALKWQIPLLALIPALLYLITRTLHSRLAGILVGLLAVIHETNSIALAGIAAVSHAKLLMSDLPTMLGIIALSAIIVLWLKDPNSRKIFPLLAGGVLALTMLIRIQVVILLPVILFVLAARSRKPRWLFLNTLLLSVGLLSAITPWLGRNWLVRGRFSLSEAAQTSQIGLIGQFYSLTAEEELRARLPGETDEQYASRMVDNALQFVREHPKETVRFITAHFLNNEITTLSVMPSSFPLVDFFRRIAVGAISGPRPDLSVYWRRCCSIRGYFNSRGVWKPQGSQSTLSIFFALLVVAVGIGTVWRRDRTAGIFLLGANIVYSLSTALVRSSGWRFNLPVEWVGYMFYSIGLIQICLWGITFFKNKLASLAENRVIAPLDSGSDYGWFPARGAVLGGLSLFLFVAAIPIAEFAMPKRFRDVNVQAVLSNVDEKGLLKPLGITDQTLEAFLAEDQAEALIGRGLYPRYYLAGQGMAPVTRWPSSVVRDYNRLGFYLIGPKQRQVVLRTPASPSYFPHASDILVLGCSEGDYLDAYLIVFLKSPDIILARSPLDQWTCTGSK
;
A
#
# COMPACT_ATOMS: atom_id res chain seq x y z
N MET A 1 43.66 -8.61 50.00
CA MET A 1 42.87 -8.14 48.85
C MET A 1 41.61 -7.39 49.34
N SER A 2 41.73 -6.10 49.57
CA SER A 2 40.61 -5.26 49.97
C SER A 2 39.63 -5.06 48.79
N ARG A 3 38.42 -5.57 48.92
CA ARG A 3 37.33 -5.26 47.97
C ARG A 3 37.06 -3.76 48.02
N ILE A 4 37.50 -3.04 46.99
CA ILE A 4 37.15 -1.63 46.80
C ILE A 4 35.64 -1.59 46.55
N VAL A 5 34.89 -1.15 47.53
CA VAL A 5 33.45 -0.86 47.40
C VAL A 5 33.33 0.41 46.57
N ILE A 6 33.23 0.24 45.27
CA ILE A 6 32.98 1.35 44.32
C ILE A 6 31.58 1.92 44.62
N GLN A 7 31.51 3.19 45.02
CA GLN A 7 30.24 3.87 45.26
C GLN A 7 29.35 3.79 43.97
N PRO A 8 28.03 3.55 44.08
CA PRO A 8 27.14 3.35 42.91
C PRO A 8 27.15 4.48 41.87
N GLN A 9 27.46 5.71 42.29
CA GLN A 9 27.59 6.87 41.39
C GLN A 9 28.87 6.86 40.56
N ALA A 10 30.00 6.48 41.11
CA ALA A 10 31.28 6.38 40.40
C ALA A 10 31.19 5.32 39.28
N SER A 11 30.62 4.17 39.57
CA SER A 11 30.48 3.07 38.58
C SER A 11 29.60 3.46 37.37
N ARG A 12 28.71 4.41 37.52
CA ARG A 12 27.83 4.91 36.45
C ARG A 12 28.56 5.88 35.53
N THR A 13 29.24 6.89 36.10
CA THR A 13 30.02 7.87 35.33
C THR A 13 31.13 7.20 34.55
N ILE A 14 31.76 6.17 35.13
CA ILE A 14 32.74 5.28 34.47
C ILE A 14 32.19 4.68 33.21
N ARG A 15 30.98 4.07 33.25
CA ARG A 15 30.34 3.47 32.10
C ARG A 15 29.93 4.48 31.04
N LEU A 16 29.43 5.65 31.44
CA LEU A 16 29.08 6.72 30.52
C LEU A 16 30.28 7.26 29.75
N LEU A 17 31.40 7.49 30.44
CA LEU A 17 32.63 7.99 29.83
C LEU A 17 33.24 6.93 28.87
N GLY A 18 33.29 5.65 29.30
CA GLY A 18 33.73 4.55 28.43
C GLY A 18 32.86 4.42 27.19
N GLY A 19 31.53 4.46 27.33
CA GLY A 19 30.59 4.46 26.22
C GLY A 19 30.76 5.65 25.28
N TYR A 20 30.98 6.84 25.80
CA TYR A 20 31.27 8.04 25.01
C TYR A 20 32.54 7.87 24.14
N ILE A 21 33.64 7.39 24.75
CA ILE A 21 34.91 7.23 24.03
C ILE A 21 34.80 6.14 22.97
N VAL A 22 34.17 5.00 23.28
CA VAL A 22 33.96 3.91 22.32
C VAL A 22 33.11 4.39 21.13
N LEU A 23 32.04 5.13 21.39
CA LEU A 23 31.17 5.64 20.31
C LEU A 23 31.91 6.67 19.45
N ALA A 24 32.68 7.59 20.08
CA ALA A 24 33.50 8.55 19.36
C ALA A 24 34.58 7.88 18.49
N LEU A 25 35.16 6.75 18.96
CA LEU A 25 36.10 5.96 18.18
C LEU A 25 35.43 5.29 16.97
N LEU A 26 34.27 4.69 17.15
CA LEU A 26 33.54 4.06 16.04
C LEU A 26 33.11 5.08 14.98
N GLU A 27 32.63 6.23 15.40
CA GLU A 27 32.24 7.33 14.50
C GLU A 27 33.45 7.93 13.77
N GLY A 28 34.56 8.14 14.48
CA GLY A 28 35.82 8.59 13.91
C GLY A 28 36.37 7.60 12.89
N LEU A 29 36.32 6.30 13.17
CA LEU A 29 36.70 5.24 12.22
C LEU A 29 35.80 5.24 10.97
N ALA A 30 34.50 5.38 11.16
CA ALA A 30 33.53 5.49 10.05
C ALA A 30 33.83 6.72 9.18
N THR A 31 34.16 7.86 9.81
CA THR A 31 34.55 9.10 9.15
C THR A 31 35.83 8.93 8.36
N PHE A 32 36.84 8.26 8.92
CA PHE A 32 38.09 7.94 8.24
C PHE A 32 37.84 7.07 7.01
N ILE A 33 37.07 5.99 7.14
CA ILE A 33 36.70 5.10 6.01
C ILE A 33 35.97 5.88 4.92
N GLN A 34 35.05 6.78 5.25
CA GLN A 34 34.37 7.62 4.27
C GLN A 34 35.35 8.51 3.50
N LEU A 35 36.31 9.14 4.19
CA LEU A 35 37.31 9.99 3.54
C LEU A 35 38.22 9.21 2.58
N VAL A 36 38.61 8.00 2.96
CA VAL A 36 39.44 7.12 2.11
C VAL A 36 38.70 6.72 0.83
N ARG A 37 37.37 6.51 0.93
CA ARG A 37 36.51 6.07 -0.19
C ARG A 37 36.13 7.19 -1.16
N LEU A 38 36.36 8.46 -0.84
CA LEU A 38 36.01 9.57 -1.76
C LEU A 38 36.80 9.46 -3.07
N PRO A 39 36.17 9.59 -4.25
CA PRO A 39 36.87 9.50 -5.55
C PRO A 39 37.89 10.60 -5.74
N GLY A 40 39.09 10.28 -6.23
CA GLY A 40 40.16 11.24 -6.53
C GLY A 40 40.32 11.42 -8.02
N LYS A 41 40.69 12.63 -8.44
CA LYS A 41 40.96 12.95 -9.87
C LYS A 41 42.27 12.37 -10.41
N SER A 42 43.18 11.89 -9.55
CA SER A 42 44.47 11.29 -9.98
C SER A 42 44.60 9.89 -9.37
N ALA A 43 44.29 8.88 -10.12
CA ALA A 43 44.66 7.50 -9.82
C ALA A 43 46.19 7.36 -10.09
N GLY A 44 47.01 7.08 -9.08
CA GLY A 44 48.34 6.51 -9.30
C GLY A 44 49.56 7.13 -8.63
N GLN A 45 49.50 8.31 -8.00
CA GLN A 45 50.66 8.93 -7.35
C GLN A 45 50.36 9.35 -5.90
N GLY A 46 50.43 8.42 -4.97
CA GLY A 46 50.32 8.73 -3.56
C GLY A 46 50.60 7.55 -2.66
N PHE A 47 50.97 7.82 -1.40
CA PHE A 47 51.19 6.80 -0.37
C PHE A 47 49.85 6.09 -0.05
N LEU A 48 49.81 4.77 -0.21
CA LEU A 48 48.63 3.94 -0.06
C LEU A 48 47.44 4.35 -0.98
N GLY A 49 47.70 4.93 -2.17
CA GLY A 49 46.63 5.38 -3.08
C GLY A 49 45.95 6.69 -2.67
N LEU A 50 46.47 7.37 -1.64
CA LEU A 50 45.90 8.63 -1.13
C LEU A 50 46.74 9.80 -1.65
N SER A 51 46.09 10.86 -2.18
CA SER A 51 46.76 12.10 -2.52
C SER A 51 47.30 12.79 -1.25
N PRO A 52 48.41 13.63 -1.38
CA PRO A 52 48.99 14.34 -0.21
C PRO A 52 47.94 15.16 0.56
N LEU A 53 46.99 15.77 -0.14
CA LEU A 53 45.91 16.53 0.47
C LEU A 53 44.96 15.62 1.27
N ARG A 54 44.65 14.42 0.77
CA ARG A 54 43.83 13.45 1.50
C ARG A 54 44.52 12.93 2.75
N LEU A 55 45.81 12.68 2.64
CA LEU A 55 46.61 12.28 3.79
C LEU A 55 46.64 13.39 4.84
N ALA A 56 46.89 14.65 4.47
CA ALA A 56 46.84 15.80 5.37
C ALA A 56 45.47 15.95 6.06
N ILE A 57 44.37 15.69 5.34
CA ILE A 57 43.03 15.75 5.90
C ILE A 57 42.76 14.51 6.80
N ALA A 58 43.22 13.31 6.47
CA ALA A 58 42.99 12.10 7.25
C ALA A 58 43.85 12.01 8.53
N THR A 59 45.04 12.65 8.54
CA THR A 59 45.98 12.62 9.68
C THR A 59 45.37 13.12 11.00
N PRO A 60 44.64 14.25 11.06
CA PRO A 60 44.03 14.70 12.33
C PRO A 60 43.03 13.66 12.90
N ILE A 61 42.28 12.97 12.06
CA ILE A 61 41.36 11.92 12.53
C ILE A 61 42.16 10.76 13.12
N LEU A 62 43.20 10.30 12.42
CA LEU A 62 44.08 9.24 12.91
C LEU A 62 44.70 9.62 14.25
N VAL A 63 45.19 10.83 14.38
CA VAL A 63 45.74 11.33 15.66
C VAL A 63 44.68 11.29 16.75
N LEU A 64 43.48 11.80 16.49
CA LEU A 64 42.39 11.77 17.46
C LEU A 64 41.95 10.36 17.82
N LEU A 65 41.90 9.45 16.86
CA LEU A 65 41.60 8.03 17.10
C LEU A 65 42.66 7.37 17.97
N VAL A 66 43.95 7.66 17.75
CA VAL A 66 45.07 7.18 18.56
C VAL A 66 44.97 7.77 19.98
N VAL A 67 44.69 9.06 20.12
CA VAL A 67 44.51 9.74 21.42
C VAL A 67 43.34 9.12 22.19
N PHE A 68 42.16 8.98 21.55
CA PHE A 68 41.02 8.35 22.21
C PHE A 68 41.26 6.89 22.57
N SER A 69 41.94 6.13 21.71
CA SER A 69 42.35 4.75 22.02
C SER A 69 43.33 4.70 23.18
N TRP A 70 44.33 5.62 23.19
CA TRP A 70 45.29 5.71 24.28
C TRP A 70 44.61 6.08 25.59
N ILE A 71 43.67 7.07 25.58
CA ILE A 71 42.88 7.41 26.73
C ILE A 71 42.09 6.18 27.24
N LEU A 72 41.46 5.44 26.37
CA LEU A 72 40.70 4.26 26.74
C LEU A 72 41.60 3.19 27.41
N ILE A 73 42.77 2.93 26.85
CA ILE A 73 43.77 2.00 27.40
C ILE A 73 44.34 2.52 28.72
N ALA A 74 44.67 3.82 28.83
CA ALA A 74 45.17 4.43 30.05
C ALA A 74 44.15 4.37 31.19
N LEU A 75 42.90 4.61 30.89
CA LEU A 75 41.79 4.49 31.84
C LEU A 75 41.58 3.07 32.31
N TRP A 76 41.76 2.08 31.39
CA TRP A 76 41.65 0.68 31.70
C TRP A 76 42.84 0.18 32.58
N ARG A 77 44.09 0.68 32.31
CA ARG A 77 45.29 0.30 33.03
C ARG A 77 45.48 0.99 34.35
N ARG A 78 44.90 2.19 34.56
CA ARG A 78 45.09 3.03 35.78
C ARG A 78 43.76 3.48 36.35
N PRO A 79 43.05 2.64 37.15
CA PRO A 79 41.75 2.97 37.73
C PRO A 79 41.73 4.24 38.56
N SER A 80 42.82 4.57 39.24
CA SER A 80 42.93 5.78 40.09
C SER A 80 42.91 7.10 39.29
N LEU A 81 43.48 7.12 38.08
CA LEU A 81 43.38 8.25 37.16
C LEU A 81 41.94 8.41 36.64
N TYR A 82 41.31 7.25 36.41
CA TYR A 82 39.94 7.21 35.97
C TYR A 82 38.99 7.79 37.02
N GLU A 83 39.13 7.42 38.29
CA GLU A 83 38.32 7.96 39.38
C GLU A 83 38.50 9.48 39.52
N LYS A 84 39.72 10.01 39.49
CA LYS A 84 39.99 11.46 39.54
C LYS A 84 39.37 12.20 38.35
N LEU A 85 39.37 11.64 37.12
CA LEU A 85 38.76 12.25 35.96
C LEU A 85 37.23 12.25 36.09
N VAL A 86 36.68 11.14 36.60
CA VAL A 86 35.24 11.02 36.86
C VAL A 86 34.75 12.02 37.86
N ASP A 87 35.49 12.21 38.96
CA ASP A 87 35.12 13.18 40.01
C ASP A 87 35.18 14.62 39.49
N ARG A 88 36.21 14.98 38.72
CA ARG A 88 36.29 16.29 38.07
C ARG A 88 35.15 16.50 37.04
N LEU A 89 34.82 15.52 36.23
CA LEU A 89 33.71 15.62 35.26
C LEU A 89 32.37 15.79 35.97
N ASN A 90 32.14 15.10 37.08
CA ASN A 90 30.93 15.24 37.88
C ASN A 90 30.86 16.62 38.51
N GLU A 91 31.99 17.15 39.01
CA GLU A 91 32.07 18.51 39.58
C GLU A 91 31.78 19.57 38.49
N LEU A 92 32.43 19.47 37.33
CA LEU A 92 32.22 20.37 36.19
C LEU A 92 30.76 20.32 35.68
N ALA A 93 30.14 19.13 35.62
CA ALA A 93 28.74 19.02 35.21
C ALA A 93 27.75 19.64 36.22
N ARG A 94 28.11 19.70 37.51
CA ARG A 94 27.31 20.37 38.57
C ARG A 94 27.44 21.88 38.55
N GLN A 95 28.58 22.43 38.13
CA GLN A 95 28.80 23.90 38.03
C GLN A 95 27.96 24.49 36.92
N GLY A 96 26.97 25.31 37.26
CA GLY A 96 25.99 25.84 36.33
C GLY A 96 26.57 26.61 35.16
N GLN A 97 27.58 27.44 35.40
CA GLN A 97 28.23 28.28 34.38
C GLN A 97 28.99 27.40 33.36
N ILE A 98 29.76 26.42 33.81
CA ILE A 98 30.50 25.51 32.92
C ILE A 98 29.54 24.61 32.12
N TYR A 99 28.49 24.11 32.76
CA TYR A 99 27.48 23.32 32.08
C TYR A 99 26.83 24.10 30.92
N TRP A 100 26.32 25.29 31.15
CA TRP A 100 25.71 26.12 30.14
C TRP A 100 26.71 26.60 29.08
N GLY A 101 27.92 26.99 29.51
CA GLY A 101 29.00 27.36 28.59
C GLY A 101 29.36 26.24 27.61
N THR A 102 29.49 24.99 28.10
CA THR A 102 29.78 23.84 27.26
C THR A 102 28.61 23.53 26.31
N LEU A 103 27.37 23.65 26.77
CA LEU A 103 26.21 23.48 25.89
C LEU A 103 26.13 24.53 24.78
N VAL A 104 26.44 25.80 25.11
CA VAL A 104 26.50 26.90 24.14
C VAL A 104 27.62 26.62 23.11
N LEU A 105 28.81 26.22 23.59
CA LEU A 105 29.92 25.87 22.72
C LEU A 105 29.56 24.71 21.78
N CYS A 106 28.99 23.62 22.32
CA CYS A 106 28.51 22.51 21.52
C CYS A 106 27.45 22.98 20.51
N GLY A 107 26.52 23.82 20.89
CA GLY A 107 25.51 24.41 20.01
C GLY A 107 26.12 25.25 18.89
N THR A 108 27.15 26.06 19.20
CA THR A 108 27.86 26.87 18.21
C THR A 108 28.64 26.01 17.22
N VAL A 109 29.41 25.03 17.72
CA VAL A 109 30.15 24.09 16.86
C VAL A 109 29.18 23.25 16.00
N PHE A 110 28.09 22.79 16.58
CA PHE A 110 27.04 22.09 15.82
C PHE A 110 26.47 22.98 14.72
N ALA A 111 26.17 24.24 14.99
CA ALA A 111 25.66 25.19 14.01
C ALA A 111 26.69 25.45 12.89
N ILE A 112 27.98 25.60 13.22
CA ILE A 112 29.06 25.76 12.22
C ILE A 112 29.17 24.51 11.33
N CYS A 113 29.24 23.32 11.91
CA CYS A 113 29.30 22.05 11.19
C CYS A 113 28.04 21.84 10.32
N PHE A 114 26.88 22.18 10.85
CA PHE A 114 25.62 22.11 10.11
C PHE A 114 25.61 23.06 8.90
N ASN A 115 26.10 24.31 9.07
CA ASN A 115 26.22 25.25 7.95
C ASN A 115 27.23 24.78 6.89
N LEU A 116 28.34 24.14 7.26
CA LEU A 116 29.28 23.52 6.30
C LEU A 116 28.61 22.42 5.48
N ILE A 117 27.79 21.57 6.12
CA ILE A 117 27.01 20.56 5.41
C ILE A 117 25.96 21.21 4.51
N LEU A 118 25.29 22.27 4.96
CA LEU A 118 24.35 23.03 4.15
C LEU A 118 25.03 23.63 2.91
N LEU A 119 26.16 24.28 3.09
CA LEU A 119 26.96 24.83 1.97
C LEU A 119 27.34 23.73 0.97
N ASN A 120 27.73 22.56 1.45
CA ASN A 120 28.03 21.42 0.57
C ASN A 120 26.81 20.97 -0.25
N TRP A 121 25.61 21.02 0.31
CA TRP A 121 24.38 20.63 -0.40
C TRP A 121 23.92 21.65 -1.44
N ILE A 122 24.24 22.91 -1.24
CA ILE A 122 23.76 24.04 -2.03
C ILE A 122 24.72 24.39 -3.15
N ASN A 123 26.02 24.22 -2.93
CA ASN A 123 27.03 24.70 -3.84
C ASN A 123 27.10 23.87 -5.12
N THR A 124 26.97 24.56 -6.27
CA THR A 124 27.09 24.00 -7.62
C THR A 124 28.45 24.23 -8.23
N ASP A 125 29.29 25.06 -7.62
CA ASP A 125 30.65 25.31 -8.06
C ASP A 125 31.51 24.05 -7.87
N LEU A 126 31.96 23.47 -8.96
CA LEU A 126 32.75 22.23 -8.99
C LEU A 126 34.05 22.30 -8.19
N TYR A 127 34.65 23.49 -8.10
CA TYR A 127 35.91 23.68 -7.37
C TYR A 127 35.70 23.69 -5.86
N LEU A 128 34.79 24.52 -5.36
CA LEU A 128 34.45 24.60 -3.96
C LEU A 128 33.78 23.30 -3.46
N LYS A 129 32.98 22.67 -4.32
CA LYS A 129 32.33 21.38 -4.03
C LYS A 129 33.33 20.30 -3.64
N ALA A 130 34.47 20.23 -4.30
CA ALA A 130 35.53 19.25 -3.99
C ALA A 130 36.10 19.40 -2.56
N TYR A 131 36.20 20.62 -2.05
CA TYR A 131 36.61 20.85 -0.65
C TYR A 131 35.50 20.59 0.34
N LEU A 132 34.28 21.00 0.03
CA LEU A 132 33.11 20.79 0.86
C LEU A 132 32.78 19.30 1.00
N ASP A 133 32.87 18.51 -0.05
CA ASP A 133 32.66 17.04 0.00
C ASP A 133 33.69 16.35 0.93
N ARG A 134 34.91 16.87 0.98
CA ARG A 134 35.95 16.36 1.88
C ARG A 134 35.78 16.82 3.32
N SER A 135 35.24 18.01 3.56
CA SER A 135 34.97 18.54 4.90
C SER A 135 33.67 18.01 5.51
N ALA A 136 32.72 17.57 4.70
CA ALA A 136 31.42 17.08 5.15
C ALA A 136 31.47 15.90 6.15
N PRO A 137 32.34 14.87 5.98
CA PRO A 137 32.49 13.81 6.99
C PRO A 137 32.94 14.34 8.35
N TYR A 138 33.86 15.32 8.37
CA TYR A 138 34.31 15.98 9.61
C TYR A 138 33.20 16.76 10.29
N ALA A 139 32.46 17.54 9.48
CA ALA A 139 31.34 18.31 10.00
C ALA A 139 30.27 17.38 10.60
N LEU A 140 30.01 16.24 9.97
CA LEU A 140 29.09 15.25 10.51
C LEU A 140 29.59 14.66 11.83
N TRP A 141 30.87 14.26 11.88
CA TRP A 141 31.46 13.76 13.13
C TRP A 141 31.48 14.81 14.24
N GLY A 142 31.82 16.06 13.91
CA GLY A 142 31.75 17.18 14.85
C GLY A 142 30.35 17.40 15.42
N MET A 143 29.31 17.31 14.59
CA MET A 143 27.91 17.37 15.04
C MET A 143 27.57 16.22 15.98
N LEU A 144 27.97 15.00 15.66
CA LEU A 144 27.73 13.81 16.51
C LEU A 144 28.43 13.97 17.84
N LEU A 145 29.70 14.38 17.87
CA LEU A 145 30.43 14.65 19.09
C LEU A 145 29.78 15.73 19.95
N CYS A 146 29.24 16.81 19.34
CA CYS A 146 28.51 17.84 20.07
C CYS A 146 27.23 17.28 20.72
N VAL A 147 26.47 16.50 20.00
CA VAL A 147 25.27 15.84 20.54
C VAL A 147 25.62 14.86 21.65
N GLN A 148 26.64 14.01 21.46
CA GLN A 148 27.11 13.09 22.49
C GLN A 148 27.56 13.81 23.75
N THR A 149 28.32 14.89 23.60
CA THR A 149 28.78 15.71 24.72
C THR A 149 27.61 16.33 25.48
N ALA A 150 26.65 16.94 24.78
CA ALA A 150 25.45 17.50 25.38
C ALA A 150 24.62 16.46 26.14
N VAL A 151 24.43 15.26 25.52
CA VAL A 151 23.73 14.13 26.14
C VAL A 151 24.47 13.63 27.37
N THR A 152 25.79 13.45 27.30
CA THR A 152 26.62 12.93 28.39
C THR A 152 26.61 13.92 29.57
N LEU A 153 26.80 15.23 29.32
CA LEU A 153 26.72 16.27 30.35
C LEU A 153 25.35 16.31 31.05
N ARG A 154 24.27 16.17 30.25
CA ARG A 154 22.93 16.13 30.82
C ARG A 154 22.72 14.87 31.68
N LEU A 155 23.22 13.70 31.23
CA LEU A 155 23.17 12.45 32.00
C LEU A 155 24.00 12.52 33.30
N LEU A 156 25.14 13.17 33.26
CA LEU A 156 25.97 13.43 34.46
C LEU A 156 25.24 14.33 35.45
N ARG A 157 24.61 15.41 34.99
CA ARG A 157 23.93 16.39 35.83
C ARG A 157 22.62 15.92 36.45
N HIS A 158 21.77 15.32 35.63
CA HIS A 158 20.39 14.96 35.97
C HIS A 158 20.15 13.48 36.17
N GLY A 159 21.15 12.68 35.86
CA GLY A 159 21.02 11.24 35.85
C GLY A 159 20.23 10.71 34.66
N ALA A 160 20.22 9.41 34.49
CA ALA A 160 19.35 8.69 33.56
C ALA A 160 18.41 7.78 34.35
N ASP A 161 17.16 7.74 33.96
CA ASP A 161 16.27 6.73 34.51
C ASP A 161 16.48 5.40 33.76
N LEU A 162 17.40 4.58 34.28
CA LEU A 162 17.70 3.26 33.72
C LEU A 162 16.61 2.23 34.03
N GLN A 163 15.63 2.59 34.88
CA GLN A 163 14.50 1.69 35.13
C GLN A 163 13.67 1.48 33.86
N VAL A 164 13.65 2.47 32.96
CA VAL A 164 13.03 2.33 31.64
C VAL A 164 13.55 1.10 30.90
N PHE A 165 14.84 0.86 30.91
CA PHE A 165 15.44 -0.33 30.26
C PHE A 165 15.06 -1.64 30.96
N LYS A 166 14.88 -1.62 32.28
CA LYS A 166 14.43 -2.80 33.02
C LYS A 166 12.95 -3.09 32.73
N VAL A 167 12.09 -2.07 32.76
CA VAL A 167 10.65 -2.20 32.48
C VAL A 167 10.41 -2.61 31.03
N GLU A 168 11.18 -2.06 30.10
CA GLU A 168 11.03 -2.29 28.66
C GLU A 168 11.89 -3.44 28.10
N ARG A 169 12.59 -4.18 28.98
CA ARG A 169 13.55 -5.24 28.59
C ARG A 169 12.97 -6.23 27.56
N LYS A 170 11.74 -6.71 27.80
CA LYS A 170 11.09 -7.68 26.88
C LYS A 170 10.84 -7.07 25.50
N ALA A 171 10.40 -5.81 25.42
CA ALA A 171 10.21 -5.11 24.15
C ALA A 171 11.53 -4.90 23.41
N MET A 172 12.58 -4.50 24.13
CA MET A 172 13.91 -4.28 23.57
C MET A 172 14.55 -5.59 23.10
N THR A 173 14.44 -6.68 23.86
CA THR A 173 14.94 -8.00 23.42
C THR A 173 14.22 -8.45 22.16
N ALA A 174 12.88 -8.34 22.10
CA ALA A 174 12.13 -8.68 20.90
C ALA A 174 12.47 -7.76 19.70
N ALA A 175 12.71 -6.47 19.95
CA ALA A 175 13.14 -5.53 18.92
C ALA A 175 14.54 -5.87 18.39
N VAL A 176 15.49 -6.23 19.26
CA VAL A 176 16.83 -6.64 18.83
C VAL A 176 16.76 -7.93 18.00
N LEU A 177 16.01 -8.93 18.45
CA LEU A 177 15.82 -10.15 17.65
C LEU A 177 15.19 -9.86 16.28
N ALA A 178 14.14 -9.05 16.24
CA ALA A 178 13.53 -8.64 14.98
C ALA A 178 14.54 -7.88 14.09
N LEU A 179 15.34 -6.98 14.67
CA LEU A 179 16.36 -6.25 13.92
C LEU A 179 17.45 -7.19 13.35
N ILE A 180 17.90 -8.17 14.13
CA ILE A 180 18.87 -9.16 13.66
C ILE A 180 18.30 -9.92 12.46
N VAL A 181 17.05 -10.40 12.55
CA VAL A 181 16.39 -11.10 11.45
C VAL A 181 16.27 -10.22 10.20
N LEU A 182 15.79 -8.97 10.36
CA LEU A 182 15.64 -8.04 9.25
C LEU A 182 16.98 -7.65 8.61
N LEU A 183 18.04 -7.44 9.41
CA LEU A 183 19.37 -7.14 8.90
C LEU A 183 20.00 -8.36 8.20
N SER A 184 19.84 -9.55 8.76
CA SER A 184 20.32 -10.78 8.13
C SER A 184 19.66 -11.00 6.78
N LEU A 185 18.34 -10.80 6.71
CA LEU A 185 17.57 -10.87 5.46
C LEU A 185 18.02 -9.80 4.47
N ALA A 186 18.19 -8.54 4.90
CA ALA A 186 18.66 -7.47 4.05
C ALA A 186 20.09 -7.71 3.50
N MET A 187 20.99 -8.25 4.32
CA MET A 187 22.34 -8.64 3.89
C MET A 187 22.29 -9.79 2.89
N TRP A 188 21.46 -10.80 3.14
CA TRP A 188 21.28 -11.93 2.24
C TRP A 188 20.72 -11.49 0.89
N ILE A 189 19.67 -10.63 0.87
CA ILE A 189 19.11 -10.02 -0.34
C ILE A 189 20.19 -9.19 -1.07
N GLY A 190 20.96 -8.38 -0.34
CA GLY A 190 22.02 -7.56 -0.91
C GLY A 190 23.12 -8.38 -1.59
N TRP A 191 23.43 -9.55 -1.03
CA TRP A 191 24.44 -10.48 -1.56
C TRP A 191 23.92 -11.30 -2.75
N THR A 192 22.75 -11.93 -2.59
CA THR A 192 22.18 -12.84 -3.60
C THR A 192 21.45 -12.12 -4.75
N ARG A 193 21.00 -10.87 -4.54
CA ARG A 193 20.14 -10.12 -5.41
C ARG A 193 18.75 -10.74 -5.64
N ILE A 194 18.41 -11.81 -4.95
CA ILE A 194 17.07 -12.44 -5.01
C ILE A 194 16.04 -11.45 -4.47
N GLY A 195 14.98 -11.24 -5.22
CA GLY A 195 13.93 -10.24 -4.89
C GLY A 195 14.22 -8.81 -5.36
N LEU A 196 15.45 -8.51 -5.83
CA LEU A 196 15.82 -7.22 -6.42
C LEU A 196 15.93 -7.29 -7.96
N ALA A 197 16.44 -8.41 -8.48
CA ALA A 197 16.50 -8.63 -9.92
C ALA A 197 15.12 -9.10 -10.41
N PRO A 198 14.58 -8.46 -11.48
CA PRO A 198 13.32 -8.90 -12.05
C PRO A 198 13.35 -10.37 -12.45
N ASP A 199 12.28 -11.09 -12.15
CA ASP A 199 12.01 -12.42 -12.65
C ASP A 199 10.98 -12.35 -13.79
N VAL A 200 10.81 -13.42 -14.54
CA VAL A 200 9.72 -13.58 -15.48
C VAL A 200 8.41 -13.70 -14.69
N GLY A 201 7.28 -13.38 -15.30
CA GLY A 201 5.98 -13.35 -14.63
C GLY A 201 5.52 -11.90 -14.35
N GLN A 202 4.60 -11.72 -13.42
CA GLN A 202 4.07 -10.40 -13.10
C GLN A 202 4.95 -9.72 -12.03
N TRP A 203 6.07 -9.17 -12.48
CA TRP A 203 6.98 -8.41 -11.64
C TRP A 203 6.59 -6.94 -11.65
N GLY A 204 5.90 -6.50 -10.61
CA GLY A 204 5.47 -5.11 -10.47
C GLY A 204 6.54 -4.20 -9.88
N GLU A 205 6.40 -2.91 -10.17
CA GLU A 205 7.21 -1.87 -9.53
C GLU A 205 6.86 -1.72 -8.05
N TYR A 206 7.69 -1.00 -7.31
CA TYR A 206 7.43 -0.70 -5.90
C TYR A 206 6.28 0.31 -5.75
N GLY A 207 5.53 0.19 -4.65
CA GLY A 207 4.40 1.05 -4.37
C GLY A 207 4.74 2.55 -4.20
N SER A 208 3.74 3.36 -3.92
CA SER A 208 3.91 4.79 -3.70
C SER A 208 4.67 5.07 -2.39
N PRO A 209 5.82 5.75 -2.40
CA PRO A 209 6.57 6.04 -1.18
C PRO A 209 5.95 7.18 -0.37
N ILE A 210 6.12 7.11 0.95
CA ILE A 210 5.90 8.23 1.87
C ILE A 210 7.22 8.99 2.00
N LEU A 211 7.20 10.30 1.76
CA LEU A 211 8.41 11.12 1.85
C LEU A 211 8.77 11.42 3.30
N SER A 212 10.06 11.56 3.59
CA SER A 212 10.57 11.90 4.93
C SER A 212 9.94 13.17 5.49
N ILE A 213 9.76 14.21 4.65
CA ILE A 213 9.09 15.45 5.05
C ILE A 213 7.63 15.21 5.43
N GLN A 214 6.93 14.32 4.74
CA GLN A 214 5.55 13.97 5.03
C GLN A 214 5.43 13.25 6.37
N VAL A 215 6.38 12.36 6.71
CA VAL A 215 6.44 11.72 8.03
C VAL A 215 6.68 12.76 9.12
N MET A 216 7.60 13.71 8.92
CA MET A 216 7.87 14.78 9.90
C MET A 216 6.66 15.67 10.12
N LEU A 217 5.96 16.06 9.05
CA LEU A 217 4.72 16.85 9.14
C LEU A 217 3.61 16.05 9.84
N ALA A 218 3.42 14.79 9.48
CA ALA A 218 2.43 13.92 10.13
C ALA A 218 2.73 13.74 11.64
N LEU A 219 4.00 13.60 12.02
CA LEU A 219 4.43 13.51 13.41
C LEU A 219 4.16 14.82 14.15
N ALA A 220 4.50 15.96 13.56
CA ALA A 220 4.25 17.28 14.14
C ALA A 220 2.75 17.53 14.36
N VAL A 221 1.92 17.25 13.31
CA VAL A 221 0.46 17.38 13.40
C VAL A 221 -0.10 16.42 14.45
N SER A 222 0.33 15.16 14.47
CA SER A 222 -0.11 14.17 15.46
C SER A 222 0.18 14.63 16.88
N THR A 223 1.38 15.17 17.09
CA THR A 223 1.82 15.68 18.40
C THR A 223 1.01 16.92 18.81
N ALA A 224 0.77 17.84 17.88
CA ALA A 224 -0.03 19.04 18.11
C ALA A 224 -1.48 18.70 18.46
N VAL A 225 -2.13 17.82 17.67
CA VAL A 225 -3.51 17.36 17.91
C VAL A 225 -3.62 16.67 19.26
N TRP A 226 -2.68 15.79 19.59
CA TRP A 226 -2.66 15.10 20.88
C TRP A 226 -2.48 16.08 22.05
N TRP A 227 -1.57 17.06 21.92
CA TRP A 227 -1.29 18.05 22.96
C TRP A 227 -2.46 19.02 23.18
N LEU A 228 -3.03 19.56 22.07
CA LEU A 228 -4.21 20.43 22.11
C LEU A 228 -5.43 19.70 22.69
N GLY A 229 -5.63 18.45 22.29
CA GLY A 229 -6.70 17.59 22.84
C GLY A 229 -6.56 17.41 24.35
N ARG A 230 -5.35 17.18 24.86
CA ARG A 230 -5.10 17.10 26.32
C ARG A 230 -5.36 18.42 27.03
N ARG A 231 -4.86 19.54 26.49
CA ARG A 231 -5.10 20.86 27.10
C ARG A 231 -6.57 21.26 27.05
N GLY A 232 -7.23 21.11 25.94
CA GLY A 232 -8.64 21.37 25.79
C GLY A 232 -9.50 20.59 26.79
N LEU A 233 -9.21 19.30 26.98
CA LEU A 233 -9.88 18.47 27.98
C LEU A 233 -9.62 18.92 29.42
N THR A 234 -8.42 19.41 29.76
CA THR A 234 -8.13 19.90 31.09
C THR A 234 -8.82 21.25 31.37
N VAL A 235 -8.89 22.13 30.38
CA VAL A 235 -9.62 23.41 30.47
C VAL A 235 -11.13 23.18 30.60
N LEU A 236 -11.71 22.29 29.76
CA LEU A 236 -13.12 21.95 29.83
C LEU A 236 -13.50 21.24 31.15
N ARG A 237 -12.60 20.43 31.70
CA ARG A 237 -12.80 19.75 32.98
C ARG A 237 -12.79 20.72 34.17
N ASN A 238 -12.02 21.81 34.06
CA ASN A 238 -11.92 22.82 35.09
C ASN A 238 -12.98 23.93 35.00
N SER A 239 -13.70 24.02 33.89
CA SER A 239 -14.76 25.00 33.66
C SER A 239 -16.07 24.53 34.30
N ARG A 240 -16.48 25.21 35.40
CA ARG A 240 -17.75 24.96 36.10
C ARG A 240 -19.01 25.29 35.27
N ARG A 241 -18.89 26.03 34.17
CA ARG A 241 -20.02 26.56 33.38
C ARG A 241 -20.57 25.61 32.32
N LEU A 242 -19.79 24.63 31.85
CA LEU A 242 -20.24 23.71 30.83
C LEU A 242 -20.43 22.32 31.46
N ARG A 243 -21.69 21.96 31.76
CA ARG A 243 -22.12 20.61 32.07
C ARG A 243 -22.07 19.71 30.82
N PHE A 244 -20.99 19.79 30.00
CA PHE A 244 -20.73 18.76 29.02
C PHE A 244 -20.32 17.51 29.81
N SER A 245 -21.23 16.56 29.88
CA SER A 245 -21.01 15.24 30.42
C SER A 245 -19.66 14.73 29.91
N ARG A 246 -18.86 14.21 30.82
CA ARG A 246 -17.49 13.70 30.65
C ARG A 246 -17.35 13.05 29.29
N LEU A 247 -16.69 13.73 28.33
CA LEU A 247 -16.33 13.12 27.06
C LEU A 247 -15.58 11.82 27.37
N SER A 248 -16.26 10.71 27.12
CA SER A 248 -15.70 9.39 27.38
C SER A 248 -14.50 9.17 26.45
N GLY A 249 -13.58 8.35 26.86
CA GLY A 249 -12.45 8.00 25.96
C GLY A 249 -12.94 7.44 24.60
N ARG A 250 -14.16 6.85 24.57
CA ARG A 250 -14.81 6.39 23.32
C ARG A 250 -15.25 7.53 22.43
N SER A 251 -15.78 8.62 22.99
CA SER A 251 -16.21 9.79 22.20
C SER A 251 -15.04 10.46 21.50
N ILE A 252 -13.88 10.52 22.17
CA ILE A 252 -12.64 11.05 21.58
C ILE A 252 -12.18 10.16 20.42
N ASP A 253 -12.22 8.85 20.58
CA ASP A 253 -11.82 7.91 19.54
C ASP A 253 -12.75 8.00 18.32
N ILE A 254 -14.05 8.14 18.52
CA ILE A 254 -15.05 8.35 17.46
C ILE A 254 -14.74 9.68 16.72
N LEU A 255 -14.51 10.76 17.45
CA LEU A 255 -14.18 12.05 16.85
C LEU A 255 -12.91 11.97 15.97
N VAL A 256 -11.85 11.33 16.48
CA VAL A 256 -10.61 11.14 15.69
C VAL A 256 -10.87 10.31 14.45
N CYS A 257 -11.65 9.23 14.54
CA CYS A 257 -12.05 8.42 13.39
C CYS A 257 -12.80 9.25 12.34
N LEU A 258 -13.77 10.07 12.76
CA LEU A 258 -14.54 10.92 11.87
C LEU A 258 -13.66 12.01 11.21
N LEU A 259 -12.72 12.59 11.96
CA LEU A 259 -11.78 13.58 11.40
C LEU A 259 -10.84 12.94 10.37
N LEU A 260 -10.27 11.77 10.64
CA LEU A 260 -9.42 11.04 9.70
C LEU A 260 -10.21 10.63 8.46
N TRP A 261 -11.43 10.12 8.63
CA TRP A 261 -12.32 9.78 7.53
C TRP A 261 -12.66 10.99 6.67
N GLY A 262 -13.12 12.08 7.29
CA GLY A 262 -13.48 13.31 6.56
C GLY A 262 -12.29 13.93 5.82
N MET A 263 -11.11 13.92 6.44
CA MET A 263 -9.87 14.38 5.81
C MET A 263 -9.49 13.50 4.60
N ALA A 264 -9.62 12.18 4.70
CA ALA A 264 -9.39 11.26 3.59
C ALA A 264 -10.37 11.51 2.44
N VAL A 265 -11.68 11.60 2.73
CA VAL A 265 -12.72 11.90 1.73
C VAL A 265 -12.40 13.21 1.02
N TRP A 266 -12.13 14.27 1.78
CA TRP A 266 -11.79 15.56 1.22
C TRP A 266 -10.52 15.54 0.38
N ARG A 267 -9.44 14.97 0.93
CA ARG A 267 -8.12 15.02 0.29
C ARG A 267 -8.05 14.15 -0.96
N TRP A 268 -8.59 12.94 -0.89
CA TRP A 268 -8.64 12.03 -2.05
C TRP A 268 -9.63 12.51 -3.11
N GLY A 269 -10.76 13.08 -2.68
CA GLY A 269 -11.72 13.69 -3.59
C GLY A 269 -11.12 14.86 -4.39
N ALA A 270 -10.33 15.72 -3.71
CA ALA A 270 -9.74 16.93 -4.31
C ALA A 270 -8.58 16.64 -5.29
N GLU A 271 -7.86 15.49 -5.16
CA GLU A 271 -6.83 15.14 -6.16
C GLU A 271 -7.47 14.89 -7.53
N PRO A 272 -6.91 15.40 -8.63
CA PRO A 272 -7.43 15.14 -9.96
C PRO A 272 -7.28 13.67 -10.35
N LEU A 273 -8.28 13.11 -11.04
CA LEU A 273 -8.11 11.82 -11.72
C LEU A 273 -7.11 12.00 -12.85
N ARG A 274 -6.17 11.05 -12.94
CA ARG A 274 -5.09 11.09 -13.92
C ARG A 274 -5.13 9.84 -14.79
N PRO A 275 -4.70 9.95 -16.05
CA PRO A 275 -4.59 8.79 -16.93
C PRO A 275 -3.67 7.72 -16.34
N SER A 276 -4.10 6.47 -16.47
CA SER A 276 -3.34 5.27 -16.10
C SER A 276 -3.73 4.11 -17.02
N TYR A 277 -3.09 2.96 -16.89
CA TYR A 277 -3.47 1.77 -17.65
C TYR A 277 -4.94 1.38 -17.45
N PHE A 278 -5.43 1.41 -16.19
CA PHE A 278 -6.82 1.02 -15.87
C PHE A 278 -7.84 2.15 -16.06
N SER A 279 -7.41 3.34 -16.36
CA SER A 279 -8.23 4.51 -16.68
C SER A 279 -7.46 5.37 -17.68
N PRO A 280 -7.43 4.97 -18.97
CA PRO A 280 -6.69 5.68 -20.01
C PRO A 280 -7.16 7.12 -20.19
N ALA A 281 -6.34 7.95 -20.82
CA ALA A 281 -6.68 9.34 -21.08
C ALA A 281 -8.03 9.48 -21.80
N PRO A 282 -8.84 10.50 -21.47
CA PRO A 282 -10.04 10.81 -22.20
C PRO A 282 -9.76 10.95 -23.71
N ALA A 283 -10.63 10.33 -24.52
CA ALA A 283 -10.52 10.32 -25.98
C ALA A 283 -11.87 10.63 -26.63
N PRO A 284 -11.88 11.07 -27.90
CA PRO A 284 -13.13 11.22 -28.62
C PRO A 284 -13.94 9.91 -28.61
N PRO A 285 -15.28 9.94 -28.78
CA PRO A 285 -16.11 11.12 -29.01
C PRO A 285 -16.39 11.96 -27.76
N ASN A 286 -16.41 11.39 -26.56
CA ASN A 286 -16.99 12.02 -25.38
C ASN A 286 -15.97 12.76 -24.50
N TYR A 287 -14.69 12.48 -24.67
CA TYR A 287 -13.61 13.01 -23.81
C TYR A 287 -13.83 12.72 -22.30
N GLU A 288 -14.40 11.53 -22.01
CA GLU A 288 -14.63 11.05 -20.65
C GLU A 288 -13.59 9.99 -20.24
N TYR A 289 -13.45 9.83 -18.92
CA TYR A 289 -12.69 8.69 -18.38
C TYR A 289 -13.54 7.44 -18.43
N TYR A 290 -12.98 6.38 -18.99
CA TYR A 290 -13.58 5.05 -18.97
C TYR A 290 -12.63 4.06 -18.30
N PRO A 291 -13.17 3.04 -17.60
CA PRO A 291 -12.34 1.97 -17.08
C PRO A 291 -11.78 1.14 -18.24
N PHE A 292 -10.65 0.48 -18.00
CA PHE A 292 -10.03 -0.41 -18.98
C PHE A 292 -9.50 -1.68 -18.28
N SER A 293 -9.39 -2.79 -19.02
CA SER A 293 -8.92 -4.08 -18.52
C SER A 293 -9.74 -4.54 -17.31
N ASP A 294 -9.11 -4.98 -16.21
CA ASP A 294 -9.81 -5.46 -15.00
C ASP A 294 -10.87 -4.46 -14.50
N ALA A 295 -10.58 -3.16 -14.55
CA ALA A 295 -11.51 -2.14 -14.09
C ALA A 295 -12.79 -2.10 -14.96
N ALA A 296 -12.65 -2.29 -16.27
CA ALA A 296 -13.79 -2.38 -17.17
C ALA A 296 -14.61 -3.64 -16.90
N ASN A 297 -13.94 -4.78 -16.62
CA ASN A 297 -14.61 -6.03 -16.31
C ASN A 297 -15.54 -5.92 -15.09
N TYR A 298 -15.09 -5.24 -14.03
CA TYR A 298 -15.94 -5.06 -12.83
C TYR A 298 -17.10 -4.10 -13.08
N ASP A 299 -16.85 -3.04 -13.85
CA ASP A 299 -17.86 -2.03 -14.15
C ASP A 299 -18.94 -2.57 -15.11
N TYR A 300 -18.56 -3.24 -16.20
CA TYR A 300 -19.57 -3.78 -17.11
C TYR A 300 -20.40 -4.90 -16.48
N ALA A 301 -19.83 -5.71 -15.56
CA ALA A 301 -20.62 -6.66 -14.78
C ALA A 301 -21.69 -5.94 -13.93
N GLY A 302 -21.32 -4.83 -13.28
CA GLY A 302 -22.29 -3.97 -12.61
C GLY A 302 -23.35 -3.42 -13.54
N GLN A 303 -22.97 -2.95 -14.73
CA GLN A 303 -23.89 -2.46 -15.76
C GLN A 303 -24.81 -3.58 -16.29
N SER A 304 -24.28 -4.80 -16.47
CA SER A 304 -25.04 -5.98 -16.89
C SER A 304 -26.14 -6.32 -15.89
N LEU A 305 -25.82 -6.26 -14.59
CA LEU A 305 -26.80 -6.42 -13.52
C LEU A 305 -27.92 -5.38 -13.61
N LEU A 306 -27.59 -4.10 -13.84
CA LEU A 306 -28.57 -3.00 -13.92
C LEU A 306 -29.55 -3.12 -15.11
N ILE A 307 -29.18 -3.87 -16.14
CA ILE A 307 -30.04 -4.12 -17.30
C ILE A 307 -30.69 -5.51 -17.28
N GLY A 308 -30.55 -6.27 -16.17
CA GLY A 308 -31.22 -7.56 -15.94
C GLY A 308 -30.56 -8.77 -16.59
N TYR A 309 -29.26 -8.68 -16.98
CA TYR A 309 -28.50 -9.80 -17.54
C TYR A 309 -27.53 -10.41 -16.53
N GLY A 310 -27.63 -10.02 -15.26
CA GLY A 310 -26.93 -10.66 -14.15
C GLY A 310 -25.41 -10.47 -14.14
N LEU A 311 -24.75 -11.32 -13.33
CA LEU A 311 -23.30 -11.34 -13.14
C LEU A 311 -22.68 -12.58 -13.82
N GLU A 312 -23.26 -13.11 -14.91
CA GLU A 312 -22.89 -14.42 -15.48
C GLU A 312 -21.44 -14.50 -15.92
N ASN A 313 -20.87 -13.41 -16.42
CA ASN A 313 -19.51 -13.40 -16.98
C ASN A 313 -18.45 -12.87 -16.01
N GLU A 314 -18.85 -12.36 -14.82
CA GLU A 314 -17.92 -11.79 -13.86
C GLU A 314 -17.98 -12.49 -12.51
N LEU A 315 -17.40 -13.62 -12.47
CA LEU A 315 -17.43 -14.52 -11.33
C LEU A 315 -16.38 -14.22 -10.27
N VAL A 316 -15.38 -13.47 -10.67
CA VAL A 316 -14.19 -13.32 -9.86
C VAL A 316 -14.44 -12.41 -8.64
N ARG A 317 -15.38 -11.43 -8.73
CA ARG A 317 -15.54 -10.39 -7.72
C ARG A 317 -16.98 -9.89 -7.53
N PRO A 318 -17.91 -10.78 -7.20
CA PRO A 318 -19.33 -10.45 -7.23
C PRO A 318 -19.73 -9.30 -6.30
N LEU A 319 -19.15 -9.22 -5.11
CA LEU A 319 -19.48 -8.16 -4.15
C LEU A 319 -19.01 -6.78 -4.64
N TYR A 320 -17.87 -6.72 -5.35
CA TYR A 320 -17.37 -5.45 -5.85
C TYR A 320 -18.16 -4.96 -7.07
N SER A 321 -18.48 -5.85 -8.03
CA SER A 321 -19.34 -5.51 -9.16
C SER A 321 -20.75 -5.12 -8.73
N PHE A 322 -21.30 -5.80 -7.71
CA PHE A 322 -22.57 -5.40 -7.09
C PHE A 322 -22.50 -4.02 -6.44
N PHE A 323 -21.41 -3.72 -5.73
CA PHE A 323 -21.18 -2.37 -5.18
C PHE A 323 -21.18 -1.30 -6.27
N LEU A 324 -20.52 -1.54 -7.41
CA LEU A 324 -20.50 -0.60 -8.53
C LEU A 324 -21.92 -0.43 -9.13
N ALA A 325 -22.67 -1.52 -9.28
CA ALA A 325 -24.07 -1.46 -9.73
C ALA A 325 -24.93 -0.58 -8.80
N VAL A 326 -24.84 -0.82 -7.50
CA VAL A 326 -25.57 -0.02 -6.50
C VAL A 326 -25.14 1.45 -6.54
N ALA A 327 -23.84 1.73 -6.57
CA ALA A 327 -23.33 3.10 -6.66
C ALA A 327 -23.88 3.85 -7.88
N GLN A 328 -23.93 3.19 -9.03
CA GLN A 328 -24.41 3.77 -10.27
C GLN A 328 -25.96 3.85 -10.34
N ALA A 329 -26.66 2.93 -9.71
CA ALA A 329 -28.12 3.02 -9.57
C ALA A 329 -28.55 4.29 -8.81
N PHE A 330 -27.79 4.70 -7.79
CA PHE A 330 -28.09 5.87 -6.97
C PHE A 330 -27.56 7.19 -7.54
N SER A 331 -26.41 7.21 -8.18
CA SER A 331 -25.75 8.45 -8.62
C SER A 331 -25.75 8.65 -10.13
N GLY A 332 -26.31 7.71 -10.87
CA GLY A 332 -26.23 7.68 -12.34
C GLY A 332 -24.99 6.97 -12.87
N ILE A 333 -25.08 6.52 -14.12
CA ILE A 333 -24.01 5.80 -14.78
C ILE A 333 -22.85 6.75 -15.07
N GLY A 334 -21.63 6.30 -14.86
CA GLY A 334 -20.40 7.03 -15.18
C GLY A 334 -19.30 6.86 -14.15
N TYR A 335 -18.08 6.95 -14.62
CA TYR A 335 -16.88 6.74 -13.82
C TYR A 335 -16.83 7.62 -12.57
N GLN A 336 -17.06 8.93 -12.75
CA GLN A 336 -17.04 9.92 -11.66
C GLN A 336 -18.14 9.65 -10.62
N ASN A 337 -19.29 9.14 -11.06
CA ASN A 337 -20.42 8.83 -10.19
C ASN A 337 -20.11 7.61 -9.27
N ALA A 338 -19.46 6.58 -9.80
CA ALA A 338 -19.00 5.46 -9.00
C ALA A 338 -17.98 5.91 -7.92
N LEU A 339 -17.10 6.85 -8.25
CA LEU A 339 -16.09 7.37 -7.30
C LEU A 339 -16.72 8.13 -6.12
N LYS A 340 -17.90 8.75 -6.28
CA LYS A 340 -18.60 9.44 -5.18
C LYS A 340 -18.94 8.51 -4.01
N TRP A 341 -19.11 7.22 -4.28
CA TRP A 341 -19.40 6.20 -3.28
C TRP A 341 -18.14 5.43 -2.85
N GLN A 342 -17.24 5.17 -3.80
CA GLN A 342 -16.03 4.42 -3.53
C GLN A 342 -15.08 5.18 -2.59
N ILE A 343 -14.85 6.48 -2.82
CA ILE A 343 -13.93 7.27 -1.99
C ILE A 343 -14.36 7.32 -0.53
N PRO A 344 -15.63 7.64 -0.17
CA PRO A 344 -16.08 7.60 1.22
C PRO A 344 -15.98 6.22 1.87
N LEU A 345 -16.23 5.14 1.13
CA LEU A 345 -16.08 3.78 1.62
C LEU A 345 -14.60 3.47 1.94
N LEU A 346 -13.70 3.74 1.01
CA LEU A 346 -12.27 3.48 1.20
C LEU A 346 -11.64 4.42 2.24
N ALA A 347 -12.19 5.60 2.46
CA ALA A 347 -11.75 6.53 3.49
C ALA A 347 -11.91 5.99 4.93
N LEU A 348 -12.61 4.87 5.13
CA LEU A 348 -12.62 4.14 6.41
C LEU A 348 -11.24 3.55 6.77
N ILE A 349 -10.37 3.31 5.80
CA ILE A 349 -9.01 2.74 6.00
C ILE A 349 -8.23 3.48 7.08
N PRO A 350 -7.97 4.81 7.00
CA PRO A 350 -7.21 5.51 8.03
C PRO A 350 -7.87 5.49 9.41
N ALA A 351 -9.20 5.50 9.48
CA ALA A 351 -9.93 5.41 10.75
C ALA A 351 -9.78 4.03 11.41
N LEU A 352 -9.85 2.96 10.63
CA LEU A 352 -9.65 1.59 11.13
C LEU A 352 -8.19 1.35 11.56
N LEU A 353 -7.22 1.86 10.80
CA LEU A 353 -5.81 1.80 11.17
C LEU A 353 -5.52 2.56 12.46
N TYR A 354 -6.16 3.72 12.67
CA TYR A 354 -6.12 4.41 13.95
C TYR A 354 -6.61 3.50 15.08
N LEU A 355 -7.75 2.82 14.93
CA LEU A 355 -8.32 1.94 15.97
C LEU A 355 -7.39 0.76 16.30
N ILE A 356 -6.82 0.11 15.29
CA ILE A 356 -5.85 -0.98 15.47
C ILE A 356 -4.65 -0.45 16.27
N THR A 357 -4.03 0.60 15.78
CA THR A 357 -2.77 1.12 16.35
C THR A 357 -2.97 1.74 17.73
N ARG A 358 -4.09 2.44 17.94
CA ARG A 358 -4.48 2.95 19.26
C ARG A 358 -4.65 1.81 20.26
N THR A 359 -5.23 0.70 19.83
CA THR A 359 -5.44 -0.48 20.68
C THR A 359 -4.12 -1.16 21.05
N LEU A 360 -3.19 -1.25 20.09
CA LEU A 360 -1.89 -1.87 20.27
C LEU A 360 -0.86 -0.95 20.94
N HIS A 361 -0.98 0.36 20.78
CA HIS A 361 0.03 1.29 21.29
C HIS A 361 -0.57 2.50 22.02
N SER A 362 -0.97 3.53 21.30
CA SER A 362 -1.48 4.79 21.85
C SER A 362 -2.26 5.58 20.81
N ARG A 363 -3.05 6.57 21.29
CA ARG A 363 -3.76 7.49 20.38
C ARG A 363 -2.80 8.26 19.48
N LEU A 364 -1.63 8.66 20.00
CA LEU A 364 -0.64 9.40 19.23
C LEU A 364 -0.12 8.56 18.04
N ALA A 365 0.24 7.29 18.28
CA ALA A 365 0.65 6.39 17.21
C ALA A 365 -0.50 6.10 16.24
N GLY A 366 -1.73 5.98 16.73
CA GLY A 366 -2.93 5.81 15.90
C GLY A 366 -3.17 7.00 14.96
N ILE A 367 -3.08 8.25 15.48
CA ILE A 367 -3.23 9.46 14.65
C ILE A 367 -2.12 9.48 13.58
N LEU A 368 -0.88 9.18 13.96
CA LEU A 368 0.24 9.15 13.01
C LEU A 368 -0.02 8.16 11.86
N VAL A 369 -0.40 6.91 12.18
CA VAL A 369 -0.71 5.89 11.16
C VAL A 369 -1.87 6.33 10.27
N GLY A 370 -2.94 6.88 10.85
CA GLY A 370 -4.08 7.38 10.08
C GLY A 370 -3.68 8.50 9.11
N LEU A 371 -2.85 9.46 9.57
CA LEU A 371 -2.33 10.52 8.70
C LEU A 371 -1.41 9.98 7.60
N LEU A 372 -0.54 9.03 7.93
CA LEU A 372 0.33 8.40 6.93
C LEU A 372 -0.49 7.64 5.88
N ALA A 373 -1.59 6.97 6.27
CA ALA A 373 -2.49 6.32 5.33
C ALA A 373 -3.17 7.33 4.38
N VAL A 374 -3.63 8.48 4.91
CA VAL A 374 -4.19 9.56 4.05
C VAL A 374 -3.15 10.08 3.08
N ILE A 375 -1.92 10.31 3.54
CA ILE A 375 -0.81 10.81 2.72
C ILE A 375 -0.39 9.79 1.67
N HIS A 376 -0.23 8.53 2.06
CA HIS A 376 0.17 7.44 1.16
C HIS A 376 -0.80 7.31 -0.02
N GLU A 377 -2.09 7.26 0.26
CA GLU A 377 -3.11 7.16 -0.77
C GLU A 377 -3.18 8.43 -1.64
N THR A 378 -3.00 9.62 -1.05
CA THR A 378 -2.85 10.87 -1.80
C THR A 378 -1.66 10.82 -2.77
N ASN A 379 -0.53 10.27 -2.30
CA ASN A 379 0.66 10.08 -3.15
C ASN A 379 0.37 9.09 -4.28
N SER A 380 -0.35 7.99 -4.00
CA SER A 380 -0.73 7.00 -5.00
C SER A 380 -1.59 7.60 -6.12
N ILE A 381 -2.61 8.38 -5.77
CA ILE A 381 -3.44 9.11 -6.75
C ILE A 381 -2.59 10.09 -7.56
N ALA A 382 -1.70 10.84 -6.91
CA ALA A 382 -0.87 11.83 -7.57
C ALA A 382 0.18 11.22 -8.51
N LEU A 383 0.64 9.99 -8.26
CA LEU A 383 1.62 9.27 -9.08
C LEU A 383 1.01 8.54 -10.27
N ALA A 384 -0.31 8.45 -10.37
CA ALA A 384 -0.97 7.84 -11.53
C ALA A 384 -0.44 8.43 -12.84
N GLY A 385 -0.12 7.56 -13.80
CA GLY A 385 0.48 7.91 -15.08
C GLY A 385 2.01 8.13 -15.06
N ILE A 386 2.66 8.15 -13.87
CA ILE A 386 4.12 8.15 -13.73
C ILE A 386 4.62 6.78 -13.27
N ALA A 387 3.90 6.18 -12.33
CA ALA A 387 4.18 4.84 -11.83
C ALA A 387 2.90 4.00 -11.87
N ALA A 388 3.07 2.70 -12.06
CA ALA A 388 1.96 1.75 -12.06
C ALA A 388 1.51 1.49 -10.62
N VAL A 389 0.65 2.35 -10.08
CA VAL A 389 0.08 2.22 -8.72
C VAL A 389 -1.44 2.07 -8.77
N SER A 390 -1.99 1.18 -7.94
CA SER A 390 -3.43 1.12 -7.68
C SER A 390 -3.80 2.17 -6.63
N HIS A 391 -4.95 2.82 -6.79
CA HIS A 391 -5.38 3.90 -5.91
C HIS A 391 -6.90 4.05 -5.84
N ALA A 392 -7.41 4.81 -4.87
CA ALA A 392 -8.84 4.94 -4.57
C ALA A 392 -9.71 5.50 -5.71
N LYS A 393 -9.10 6.11 -6.72
CA LYS A 393 -9.80 6.61 -7.91
C LYS A 393 -9.77 5.65 -9.09
N LEU A 394 -9.29 4.44 -8.93
CA LEU A 394 -9.44 3.36 -9.93
C LEU A 394 -10.57 2.43 -9.51
N LEU A 395 -11.35 1.97 -10.49
CA LEU A 395 -12.39 0.97 -10.25
C LEU A 395 -11.75 -0.43 -10.13
N MET A 396 -10.91 -0.58 -9.10
CA MET A 396 -10.11 -1.77 -8.86
C MET A 396 -10.43 -2.38 -7.50
N SER A 397 -10.34 -3.70 -7.40
CA SER A 397 -10.66 -4.44 -6.18
C SER A 397 -9.53 -4.45 -5.14
N ASP A 398 -8.34 -3.90 -5.45
CA ASP A 398 -7.17 -3.98 -4.56
C ASP A 398 -7.40 -3.23 -3.23
N LEU A 399 -7.86 -1.98 -3.28
CA LEU A 399 -8.16 -1.20 -2.07
C LEU A 399 -9.41 -1.69 -1.33
N PRO A 400 -10.51 -2.08 -1.98
CA PRO A 400 -11.61 -2.77 -1.30
C PRO A 400 -11.14 -4.02 -0.55
N THR A 401 -10.22 -4.81 -1.11
CA THR A 401 -9.59 -5.95 -0.41
C THR A 401 -8.76 -5.49 0.79
N MET A 402 -7.96 -4.43 0.63
CA MET A 402 -7.21 -3.81 1.73
C MET A 402 -8.15 -3.37 2.87
N LEU A 403 -9.25 -2.70 2.54
CA LEU A 403 -10.27 -2.30 3.53
C LEU A 403 -10.83 -3.50 4.27
N GLY A 404 -11.15 -4.59 3.56
CA GLY A 404 -11.64 -5.84 4.16
C GLY A 404 -10.62 -6.47 5.11
N ILE A 405 -9.34 -6.56 4.72
CA ILE A 405 -8.27 -7.10 5.57
C ILE A 405 -8.02 -6.21 6.80
N ILE A 406 -8.06 -4.88 6.65
CA ILE A 406 -7.94 -3.95 7.77
C ILE A 406 -9.14 -4.06 8.72
N ALA A 407 -10.36 -4.18 8.19
CA ALA A 407 -11.57 -4.37 8.99
C ALA A 407 -11.51 -5.70 9.77
N LEU A 408 -11.12 -6.79 9.12
CA LEU A 408 -10.86 -8.09 9.75
C LEU A 408 -9.82 -7.96 10.87
N SER A 409 -8.70 -7.30 10.57
CA SER A 409 -7.62 -7.06 11.55
C SER A 409 -8.09 -6.23 12.74
N ALA A 410 -8.90 -5.20 12.50
CA ALA A 410 -9.49 -4.38 13.57
C ALA A 410 -10.40 -5.22 14.47
N ILE A 411 -11.26 -6.05 13.89
CA ILE A 411 -12.14 -6.95 14.65
C ILE A 411 -11.31 -7.91 15.50
N ILE A 412 -10.31 -8.57 14.92
CA ILE A 412 -9.48 -9.55 15.64
C ILE A 412 -8.68 -8.88 16.76
N VAL A 413 -7.98 -7.76 16.49
CA VAL A 413 -7.21 -7.04 17.51
C VAL A 413 -8.10 -6.52 18.65
N LEU A 414 -9.26 -5.96 18.32
CA LEU A 414 -10.21 -5.49 19.32
C LEU A 414 -10.80 -6.65 20.13
N TRP A 415 -11.03 -7.79 19.51
CA TRP A 415 -11.53 -8.98 20.17
C TRP A 415 -10.47 -9.59 21.10
N LEU A 416 -9.24 -9.76 20.64
CA LEU A 416 -8.13 -10.29 21.45
C LEU A 416 -7.88 -9.47 22.72
N LYS A 417 -8.19 -8.16 22.69
CA LYS A 417 -8.05 -7.28 23.86
C LYS A 417 -9.05 -7.62 24.97
N ASP A 418 -10.28 -8.00 24.62
CA ASP A 418 -11.34 -8.31 25.56
C ASP A 418 -12.27 -9.39 24.99
N PRO A 419 -11.84 -10.66 24.98
CA PRO A 419 -12.60 -11.74 24.37
C PRO A 419 -13.93 -12.03 25.09
N ASN A 420 -14.00 -11.77 26.39
CA ASN A 420 -15.19 -12.11 27.18
C ASN A 420 -16.35 -11.15 26.94
N SER A 421 -16.06 -9.85 26.77
CA SER A 421 -17.10 -8.85 26.47
C SER A 421 -17.49 -8.81 24.99
N ARG A 422 -16.68 -9.38 24.10
CA ARG A 422 -16.85 -9.30 22.64
C ARG A 422 -17.08 -10.66 22.01
N LYS A 423 -17.97 -11.43 22.59
CA LYS A 423 -18.27 -12.83 22.19
C LYS A 423 -18.75 -12.98 20.74
N ILE A 424 -19.34 -11.94 20.12
CA ILE A 424 -19.82 -11.97 18.74
C ILE A 424 -18.71 -11.69 17.70
N PHE A 425 -17.54 -11.20 18.13
CA PHE A 425 -16.49 -10.80 17.19
C PHE A 425 -15.92 -11.94 16.31
N PRO A 426 -15.79 -13.20 16.77
CA PRO A 426 -15.41 -14.30 15.89
C PRO A 426 -16.41 -14.50 14.73
N LEU A 427 -17.71 -14.37 14.97
CA LEU A 427 -18.72 -14.42 13.92
C LEU A 427 -18.56 -13.27 12.93
N LEU A 428 -18.35 -12.04 13.42
CA LEU A 428 -18.08 -10.88 12.56
C LEU A 428 -16.78 -11.05 11.78
N ALA A 429 -15.74 -11.62 12.38
CA ALA A 429 -14.47 -11.91 11.70
C ALA A 429 -14.69 -12.90 10.55
N GLY A 430 -15.43 -13.98 10.78
CA GLY A 430 -15.81 -14.93 9.72
C GLY A 430 -16.62 -14.28 8.60
N GLY A 431 -17.59 -13.44 8.97
CA GLY A 431 -18.41 -12.68 8.00
C GLY A 431 -17.57 -11.71 7.16
N VAL A 432 -16.71 -10.90 7.79
CA VAL A 432 -15.84 -9.94 7.07
C VAL A 432 -14.82 -10.69 6.20
N LEU A 433 -14.28 -11.81 6.66
CA LEU A 433 -13.43 -12.67 5.86
C LEU A 433 -14.17 -13.13 4.59
N ALA A 434 -15.39 -13.64 4.73
CA ALA A 434 -16.23 -14.06 3.61
C ALA A 434 -16.56 -12.93 2.64
N LEU A 435 -16.99 -11.78 3.15
CA LEU A 435 -17.24 -10.59 2.32
C LEU A 435 -15.99 -10.17 1.53
N THR A 436 -14.82 -10.24 2.17
CA THR A 436 -13.56 -9.93 1.49
C THR A 436 -13.19 -11.00 0.46
N MET A 437 -13.50 -12.28 0.71
CA MET A 437 -13.36 -13.36 -0.27
C MET A 437 -14.25 -13.15 -1.51
N LEU A 438 -15.44 -12.59 -1.35
CA LEU A 438 -16.32 -12.23 -2.48
C LEU A 438 -15.80 -11.00 -3.27
N ILE A 439 -14.83 -10.27 -2.74
CA ILE A 439 -14.06 -9.25 -3.48
C ILE A 439 -12.81 -9.88 -4.08
N ARG A 440 -12.08 -10.71 -3.31
CA ARG A 440 -10.87 -11.41 -3.76
C ARG A 440 -10.69 -12.71 -2.98
N ILE A 441 -10.92 -13.83 -3.64
CA ILE A 441 -10.92 -15.17 -3.02
C ILE A 441 -9.60 -15.50 -2.30
N GLN A 442 -8.50 -14.97 -2.79
CA GLN A 442 -7.16 -15.16 -2.24
C GLN A 442 -7.09 -14.89 -0.72
N VAL A 443 -7.96 -14.02 -0.18
CA VAL A 443 -7.99 -13.66 1.25
C VAL A 443 -8.30 -14.87 2.15
N VAL A 444 -8.83 -15.97 1.62
CA VAL A 444 -9.03 -17.24 2.35
C VAL A 444 -7.75 -17.74 3.02
N ILE A 445 -6.57 -17.40 2.46
CA ILE A 445 -5.27 -17.77 3.02
C ILE A 445 -5.02 -17.21 4.43
N LEU A 446 -5.79 -16.22 4.86
CA LEU A 446 -5.73 -15.71 6.24
C LEU A 446 -6.43 -16.62 7.26
N LEU A 447 -7.29 -17.55 6.82
CA LEU A 447 -8.00 -18.46 7.72
C LEU A 447 -7.08 -19.31 8.60
N PRO A 448 -6.03 -19.97 8.06
CA PRO A 448 -5.06 -20.68 8.90
C PRO A 448 -4.37 -19.78 9.93
N VAL A 449 -4.05 -18.52 9.57
CA VAL A 449 -3.44 -17.57 10.51
C VAL A 449 -4.41 -17.25 11.66
N ILE A 450 -5.69 -17.02 11.35
CA ILE A 450 -6.72 -16.77 12.35
C ILE A 450 -6.83 -17.96 13.30
N LEU A 451 -6.96 -19.18 12.76
CA LEU A 451 -7.06 -20.41 13.56
C LEU A 451 -5.83 -20.64 14.43
N PHE A 452 -4.64 -20.38 13.90
CA PHE A 452 -3.39 -20.44 14.67
C PHE A 452 -3.40 -19.46 15.85
N VAL A 453 -3.83 -18.21 15.62
CA VAL A 453 -3.92 -17.18 16.66
C VAL A 453 -4.94 -17.55 17.73
N LEU A 454 -6.09 -18.15 17.34
CA LEU A 454 -7.08 -18.67 18.27
C LEU A 454 -6.47 -19.76 19.17
N ALA A 455 -5.78 -20.72 18.58
CA ALA A 455 -5.10 -21.79 19.30
C ALA A 455 -3.97 -21.27 20.23
N ALA A 456 -3.21 -20.28 19.75
CA ALA A 456 -2.14 -19.64 20.52
C ALA A 456 -2.67 -18.80 21.69
N ARG A 457 -3.90 -18.25 21.57
CA ARG A 457 -4.53 -17.41 22.60
C ARG A 457 -5.06 -18.22 23.78
N SER A 458 -5.66 -19.39 23.53
CA SER A 458 -6.21 -20.23 24.57
C SER A 458 -6.09 -21.71 24.23
N ARG A 459 -5.58 -22.49 25.21
CA ARG A 459 -5.48 -23.94 25.10
C ARG A 459 -6.76 -24.67 25.58
N LYS A 460 -7.80 -23.93 26.03
CA LYS A 460 -9.07 -24.51 26.49
C LYS A 460 -9.87 -25.03 25.28
N PRO A 461 -10.14 -26.33 25.15
CA PRO A 461 -10.75 -26.88 23.93
C PRO A 461 -12.17 -26.35 23.70
N ARG A 462 -12.96 -26.15 24.75
CA ARG A 462 -14.31 -25.56 24.63
C ARG A 462 -14.26 -24.13 24.08
N TRP A 463 -13.32 -23.31 24.54
CA TRP A 463 -13.16 -21.95 24.07
C TRP A 463 -12.75 -21.93 22.58
N LEU A 464 -11.78 -22.76 22.21
CA LEU A 464 -11.34 -22.88 20.83
C LEU A 464 -12.47 -23.35 19.92
N PHE A 465 -13.17 -24.39 20.30
CA PHE A 465 -14.31 -24.93 19.57
C PHE A 465 -15.40 -23.88 19.32
N LEU A 466 -15.86 -23.20 20.39
CA LEU A 466 -16.94 -22.20 20.27
C LEU A 466 -16.53 -21.01 19.37
N ASN A 467 -15.32 -20.52 19.49
CA ASN A 467 -14.87 -19.38 18.68
C ASN A 467 -14.64 -19.80 17.21
N THR A 468 -14.11 -20.99 16.96
CA THR A 468 -14.01 -21.56 15.61
C THR A 468 -15.39 -21.81 15.02
N LEU A 469 -16.34 -22.35 15.78
CA LEU A 469 -17.72 -22.55 15.33
C LEU A 469 -18.37 -21.22 14.93
N LEU A 470 -18.22 -20.17 15.74
CA LEU A 470 -18.75 -18.85 15.39
C LEU A 470 -18.11 -18.25 14.16
N LEU A 471 -16.79 -18.35 14.06
CA LEU A 471 -16.06 -17.93 12.87
C LEU A 471 -16.61 -18.64 11.62
N SER A 472 -16.82 -19.97 11.74
CA SER A 472 -17.38 -20.78 10.64
C SER A 472 -18.81 -20.40 10.32
N VAL A 473 -19.65 -20.16 11.32
CA VAL A 473 -21.04 -19.69 11.12
C VAL A 473 -21.05 -18.34 10.40
N GLY A 474 -20.21 -17.38 10.81
CA GLY A 474 -20.11 -16.08 10.13
C GLY A 474 -19.62 -16.21 8.69
N LEU A 475 -18.61 -17.04 8.47
CA LEU A 475 -18.04 -17.32 7.13
C LEU A 475 -19.11 -17.95 6.22
N LEU A 476 -19.73 -19.05 6.67
CA LEU A 476 -20.71 -19.78 5.89
C LEU A 476 -21.97 -18.95 5.64
N SER A 477 -22.49 -18.23 6.65
CA SER A 477 -23.66 -17.37 6.47
C SER A 477 -23.46 -16.34 5.35
N ALA A 478 -22.28 -15.76 5.24
CA ALA A 478 -22.00 -14.77 4.20
C ALA A 478 -21.68 -15.39 2.81
N ILE A 479 -21.14 -16.61 2.76
CA ILE A 479 -20.79 -17.25 1.46
C ILE A 479 -21.98 -18.01 0.86
N THR A 480 -22.84 -18.61 1.68
CA THR A 480 -23.93 -19.50 1.24
C THR A 480 -24.86 -18.90 0.18
N PRO A 481 -25.31 -17.62 0.26
CA PRO A 481 -26.18 -17.08 -0.79
C PRO A 481 -25.52 -17.09 -2.17
N TRP A 482 -24.23 -16.81 -2.24
CA TRP A 482 -23.48 -16.83 -3.49
C TRP A 482 -23.25 -18.24 -4.00
N LEU A 483 -22.92 -19.20 -3.14
CA LEU A 483 -22.82 -20.61 -3.49
C LEU A 483 -24.16 -21.17 -3.98
N GLY A 484 -25.28 -20.81 -3.33
CA GLY A 484 -26.62 -21.17 -3.74
C GLY A 484 -26.98 -20.61 -5.10
N ARG A 485 -26.64 -19.33 -5.37
CA ARG A 485 -26.80 -18.74 -6.70
C ARG A 485 -26.01 -19.52 -7.77
N ASN A 486 -24.76 -19.84 -7.51
CA ASN A 486 -23.93 -20.55 -8.48
C ASN A 486 -24.42 -21.98 -8.72
N TRP A 487 -24.97 -22.62 -7.69
CA TRP A 487 -25.68 -23.89 -7.84
C TRP A 487 -26.92 -23.77 -8.74
N LEU A 488 -27.77 -22.75 -8.52
CA LEU A 488 -28.99 -22.57 -9.31
C LEU A 488 -28.72 -22.21 -10.77
N VAL A 489 -27.72 -21.37 -11.03
CA VAL A 489 -27.42 -20.86 -12.39
C VAL A 489 -26.53 -21.81 -13.16
N ARG A 490 -25.64 -22.57 -12.50
CA ARG A 490 -24.56 -23.34 -13.12
C ARG A 490 -24.50 -24.81 -12.75
N GLY A 491 -25.35 -25.24 -11.83
CA GLY A 491 -25.34 -26.61 -11.31
C GLY A 491 -24.15 -26.98 -10.44
N ARG A 492 -23.37 -25.98 -9.92
CA ARG A 492 -22.11 -26.22 -9.17
C ARG A 492 -21.97 -25.34 -7.96
N PHE A 493 -21.45 -25.93 -6.87
CA PHE A 493 -21.03 -25.20 -5.67
C PHE A 493 -19.60 -24.68 -5.86
N SER A 494 -19.42 -23.60 -6.60
CA SER A 494 -18.13 -22.93 -6.78
C SER A 494 -18.20 -21.47 -6.34
N LEU A 495 -17.14 -20.96 -5.73
CA LEU A 495 -17.04 -19.51 -5.39
C LEU A 495 -16.73 -18.68 -6.62
N SER A 496 -16.00 -19.26 -7.59
CA SER A 496 -15.56 -18.57 -8.77
C SER A 496 -15.01 -19.56 -9.81
N GLU A 497 -15.53 -19.55 -11.03
CA GLU A 497 -14.98 -20.32 -12.14
C GLU A 497 -13.84 -19.58 -12.83
N ALA A 498 -14.00 -18.28 -13.03
CA ALA A 498 -12.94 -17.47 -13.61
C ALA A 498 -11.73 -17.29 -12.68
N ALA A 499 -11.87 -17.56 -11.37
CA ALA A 499 -10.70 -17.71 -10.50
C ALA A 499 -9.83 -18.88 -10.96
N GLN A 500 -10.42 -19.98 -11.40
CA GLN A 500 -9.68 -21.08 -12.00
C GLN A 500 -9.00 -20.63 -13.29
N THR A 501 -9.73 -20.01 -14.22
CA THR A 501 -9.20 -19.60 -15.52
C THR A 501 -8.12 -18.50 -15.39
N SER A 502 -8.29 -17.53 -14.49
CA SER A 502 -7.26 -16.48 -14.27
C SER A 502 -6.06 -16.99 -13.46
N GLN A 503 -6.27 -17.90 -12.52
CA GLN A 503 -5.18 -18.58 -11.81
C GLN A 503 -4.41 -19.51 -12.75
N ILE A 504 -5.07 -20.16 -13.67
CA ILE A 504 -4.47 -21.02 -14.69
C ILE A 504 -3.64 -20.18 -15.66
N GLY A 505 -4.13 -19.02 -16.08
CA GLY A 505 -3.32 -18.07 -16.83
C GLY A 505 -2.07 -17.64 -16.07
N LEU A 506 -2.17 -17.48 -14.75
CA LEU A 506 -1.04 -17.17 -13.87
C LEU A 506 -0.12 -18.38 -13.69
N ILE A 507 -0.67 -19.58 -13.51
CA ILE A 507 0.10 -20.83 -13.45
C ILE A 507 0.80 -21.10 -14.77
N GLY A 508 0.16 -20.81 -15.92
CA GLY A 508 0.80 -20.89 -17.24
C GLY A 508 2.06 -20.03 -17.38
N GLN A 509 2.26 -19.03 -16.53
CA GLN A 509 3.51 -18.28 -16.47
C GLN A 509 4.69 -19.09 -15.90
N PHE A 510 4.44 -20.22 -15.24
CA PHE A 510 5.50 -21.15 -14.83
C PHE A 510 6.22 -21.71 -16.05
N TYR A 511 5.51 -21.96 -17.15
CA TYR A 511 6.06 -22.47 -18.39
C TYR A 511 6.74 -21.44 -19.29
N SER A 512 6.57 -20.13 -19.01
CA SER A 512 7.26 -19.08 -19.78
C SER A 512 8.81 -19.13 -19.67
N LEU A 513 9.31 -19.97 -18.76
CA LEU A 513 10.74 -20.25 -18.64
C LEU A 513 11.26 -21.26 -19.67
N THR A 514 10.41 -22.12 -20.19
CA THR A 514 10.78 -23.24 -21.05
C THR A 514 10.53 -22.98 -22.54
N ALA A 515 10.06 -21.77 -22.92
CA ALA A 515 9.70 -21.42 -24.30
C ALA A 515 8.61 -22.30 -24.95
N GLU A 516 7.96 -23.18 -24.19
CA GLU A 516 6.92 -24.07 -24.69
C GLU A 516 5.55 -23.34 -24.71
N GLU A 517 5.38 -22.39 -25.61
CA GLU A 517 4.08 -21.75 -25.87
C GLU A 517 3.01 -22.79 -26.26
N GLU A 518 3.39 -23.89 -26.86
CA GLU A 518 2.51 -25.00 -27.22
C GLU A 518 1.75 -25.60 -26.03
N LEU A 519 2.34 -25.66 -24.86
CA LEU A 519 1.67 -26.14 -23.63
C LEU A 519 0.52 -25.23 -23.15
N ARG A 520 0.48 -23.98 -23.63
CA ARG A 520 -0.56 -23.01 -23.31
C ARG A 520 -1.69 -22.98 -24.31
N ALA A 521 -1.47 -23.53 -25.53
CA ALA A 521 -2.48 -23.55 -26.54
C ALA A 521 -3.65 -24.45 -26.10
N ARG A 522 -4.88 -24.04 -26.40
CA ARG A 522 -6.05 -24.87 -26.19
C ARG A 522 -6.04 -26.02 -27.22
N LEU A 523 -6.35 -27.20 -26.75
CA LEU A 523 -6.54 -28.33 -27.61
C LEU A 523 -7.89 -28.21 -28.34
N PRO A 524 -7.98 -28.67 -29.60
CA PRO A 524 -9.24 -28.67 -30.35
C PRO A 524 -10.34 -29.40 -29.56
N GLY A 525 -11.49 -28.73 -29.33
CA GLY A 525 -12.62 -29.27 -28.57
C GLY A 525 -12.49 -29.30 -27.08
N GLU A 526 -11.41 -28.72 -26.50
CA GLU A 526 -11.18 -28.67 -25.07
C GLU A 526 -12.13 -27.66 -24.38
N THR A 527 -12.88 -28.12 -23.38
CA THR A 527 -13.71 -27.24 -22.56
C THR A 527 -12.86 -26.39 -21.63
N ASP A 528 -13.43 -25.29 -21.11
CA ASP A 528 -12.72 -24.40 -20.12
C ASP A 528 -12.24 -25.18 -18.92
N GLU A 529 -12.96 -26.20 -18.48
CA GLU A 529 -12.60 -27.03 -17.34
C GLU A 529 -11.47 -28.00 -17.63
N GLN A 530 -11.52 -28.65 -18.80
CA GLN A 530 -10.45 -29.54 -19.24
C GLN A 530 -9.15 -28.75 -19.39
N TYR A 531 -9.23 -27.59 -20.04
CA TYR A 531 -8.11 -26.66 -20.14
C TYR A 531 -7.58 -26.24 -18.75
N ALA A 532 -8.50 -25.92 -17.83
CA ALA A 532 -8.17 -25.53 -16.47
C ALA A 532 -7.44 -26.65 -15.72
N SER A 533 -8.00 -27.86 -15.76
CA SER A 533 -7.41 -29.03 -15.12
C SER A 533 -6.03 -29.33 -15.68
N ARG A 534 -5.88 -29.34 -16.99
CA ARG A 534 -4.60 -29.58 -17.67
C ARG A 534 -3.54 -28.57 -17.28
N MET A 535 -3.91 -27.27 -17.16
CA MET A 535 -2.95 -26.25 -16.73
C MET A 535 -2.48 -26.45 -15.27
N VAL A 536 -3.37 -26.90 -14.38
CA VAL A 536 -2.99 -27.23 -13.00
C VAL A 536 -2.07 -28.44 -12.97
N ASP A 537 -2.40 -29.50 -13.71
CA ASP A 537 -1.60 -30.71 -13.78
C ASP A 537 -0.20 -30.42 -14.33
N ASN A 538 -0.12 -29.63 -15.39
CA ASN A 538 1.13 -29.16 -15.96
C ASN A 538 1.96 -28.38 -14.91
N ALA A 539 1.34 -27.44 -14.17
CA ALA A 539 2.05 -26.69 -13.16
C ALA A 539 2.57 -27.58 -12.01
N LEU A 540 1.79 -28.56 -11.59
CA LEU A 540 2.21 -29.55 -10.59
C LEU A 540 3.36 -30.43 -11.09
N GLN A 541 3.32 -30.80 -12.38
CA GLN A 541 4.42 -31.51 -13.02
C GLN A 541 5.69 -30.67 -13.05
N PHE A 542 5.60 -29.40 -13.47
CA PHE A 542 6.73 -28.47 -13.43
C PHE A 542 7.36 -28.38 -12.02
N VAL A 543 6.54 -28.21 -10.97
CA VAL A 543 7.01 -28.14 -9.59
C VAL A 543 7.77 -29.41 -9.19
N ARG A 544 7.34 -30.60 -9.66
CA ARG A 544 7.99 -31.86 -9.36
C ARG A 544 9.32 -32.03 -10.12
N GLU A 545 9.36 -31.58 -11.36
CA GLU A 545 10.53 -31.73 -12.22
C GLU A 545 11.59 -30.64 -11.96
N HIS A 546 11.15 -29.41 -11.58
CA HIS A 546 12.00 -28.26 -11.35
C HIS A 546 11.84 -27.64 -9.94
N PRO A 547 12.08 -28.40 -8.85
CA PRO A 547 11.82 -27.93 -7.50
C PRO A 547 12.75 -26.76 -7.09
N LYS A 548 13.99 -26.72 -7.57
CA LYS A 548 14.97 -25.66 -7.25
C LYS A 548 14.56 -24.33 -7.85
N GLU A 549 14.17 -24.35 -9.12
CA GLU A 549 13.68 -23.18 -9.87
C GLU A 549 12.39 -22.66 -9.24
N THR A 550 11.48 -23.58 -8.90
CA THR A 550 10.22 -23.25 -8.21
C THR A 550 10.47 -22.52 -6.90
N VAL A 551 11.32 -23.06 -6.04
CA VAL A 551 11.68 -22.41 -4.76
C VAL A 551 12.34 -21.07 -5.00
N ARG A 552 13.23 -20.97 -6.00
CA ARG A 552 13.93 -19.72 -6.32
C ARG A 552 12.97 -18.60 -6.73
N PHE A 553 12.03 -18.84 -7.66
CA PHE A 553 11.12 -17.79 -8.09
C PHE A 553 10.06 -17.46 -7.04
N ILE A 554 9.54 -18.45 -6.29
CA ILE A 554 8.64 -18.17 -5.15
C ILE A 554 9.35 -17.26 -4.14
N THR A 555 10.60 -17.57 -3.81
CA THR A 555 11.40 -16.76 -2.90
C THR A 555 11.65 -15.36 -3.47
N ALA A 556 11.97 -15.24 -4.76
CA ALA A 556 12.19 -13.95 -5.41
C ALA A 556 10.94 -13.05 -5.36
N HIS A 557 9.79 -13.58 -5.72
CA HIS A 557 8.52 -12.84 -5.68
C HIS A 557 8.08 -12.52 -4.24
N PHE A 558 8.26 -13.46 -3.31
CA PHE A 558 7.97 -13.20 -1.89
C PHE A 558 8.84 -12.06 -1.35
N LEU A 559 10.14 -12.09 -1.59
CA LEU A 559 11.04 -11.03 -1.15
C LEU A 559 10.77 -9.69 -1.84
N ASN A 560 10.40 -9.70 -3.11
CA ASN A 560 10.00 -8.46 -3.79
C ASN A 560 8.76 -7.84 -3.12
N ASN A 561 7.80 -8.63 -2.67
CA ASN A 561 6.64 -8.15 -1.91
C ASN A 561 7.06 -7.52 -0.57
N GLU A 562 7.95 -8.16 0.19
CA GLU A 562 8.44 -7.63 1.46
C GLU A 562 9.30 -6.36 1.26
N ILE A 563 10.12 -6.32 0.22
CA ILE A 563 10.88 -5.12 -0.17
C ILE A 563 9.91 -3.99 -0.55
N THR A 564 8.84 -4.29 -1.28
CA THR A 564 7.79 -3.33 -1.63
C THR A 564 7.15 -2.74 -0.38
N THR A 565 6.78 -3.57 0.59
CA THR A 565 6.24 -3.12 1.88
C THR A 565 7.20 -2.16 2.61
N LEU A 566 8.49 -2.47 2.61
CA LEU A 566 9.49 -1.61 3.25
C LEU A 566 9.79 -0.34 2.44
N SER A 567 9.67 -0.39 1.13
CA SER A 567 9.95 0.75 0.24
C SER A 567 8.93 1.88 0.33
N VAL A 568 7.74 1.61 0.87
CA VAL A 568 6.75 2.65 1.23
C VAL A 568 7.30 3.59 2.30
N MET A 569 8.23 3.11 3.15
CA MET A 569 8.86 3.93 4.18
C MET A 569 9.91 4.88 3.61
N PRO A 570 10.18 6.01 4.29
CA PRO A 570 11.19 6.96 3.83
C PRO A 570 12.56 6.31 3.67
N SER A 571 13.13 6.44 2.49
CA SER A 571 14.46 5.93 2.14
C SER A 571 15.63 6.85 2.57
N SER A 572 15.32 7.96 3.23
CA SER A 572 16.30 8.93 3.75
C SER A 572 16.07 9.16 5.23
N PHE A 573 17.14 9.57 5.93
CA PHE A 573 17.00 9.94 7.32
C PHE A 573 16.06 11.15 7.45
N PRO A 574 14.88 11.05 8.08
CA PRO A 574 13.82 12.06 7.97
C PRO A 574 14.28 13.49 8.31
N LEU A 575 15.01 13.65 9.40
CA LEU A 575 15.53 14.95 9.82
C LEU A 575 16.55 15.54 8.83
N VAL A 576 17.47 14.72 8.36
CA VAL A 576 18.52 15.17 7.43
C VAL A 576 17.92 15.55 6.08
N ASP A 577 16.97 14.76 5.57
CA ASP A 577 16.29 15.08 4.32
C ASP A 577 15.38 16.32 4.46
N PHE A 578 14.74 16.49 5.59
CA PHE A 578 13.96 17.68 5.92
C PHE A 578 14.79 18.96 5.84
N PHE A 579 15.91 19.03 6.58
CA PHE A 579 16.78 20.20 6.55
C PHE A 579 17.43 20.43 5.20
N ARG A 580 17.87 19.34 4.52
CA ARG A 580 18.41 19.44 3.16
C ARG A 580 17.42 20.07 2.18
N ARG A 581 16.14 19.67 2.23
CA ARG A 581 15.12 20.21 1.33
C ARG A 581 14.79 21.67 1.61
N ILE A 582 14.74 22.06 2.89
CA ILE A 582 14.57 23.46 3.29
C ILE A 582 15.74 24.30 2.76
N ALA A 583 16.96 23.85 2.95
CA ALA A 583 18.14 24.56 2.52
C ALA A 583 18.21 24.75 1.00
N VAL A 584 18.04 23.66 0.26
CA VAL A 584 18.04 23.70 -1.22
C VAL A 584 16.90 24.59 -1.75
N GLY A 585 15.72 24.53 -1.12
CA GLY A 585 14.58 25.34 -1.53
C GLY A 585 14.73 26.83 -1.22
N ALA A 586 15.40 27.19 -0.12
CA ALA A 586 15.60 28.59 0.29
C ALA A 586 16.56 29.36 -0.64
N ILE A 587 17.45 28.66 -1.36
CA ILE A 587 18.59 29.26 -2.06
C ILE A 587 18.50 29.16 -3.59
N SER A 588 17.71 28.24 -4.11
CA SER A 588 17.71 27.91 -5.55
C SER A 588 16.83 28.80 -6.45
N GLY A 589 16.60 30.08 -6.13
CA GLY A 589 15.90 30.93 -7.09
C GLY A 589 15.59 32.36 -6.61
N PRO A 590 15.30 33.30 -7.54
CA PRO A 590 14.81 34.62 -7.19
C PRO A 590 13.43 34.51 -6.54
N ARG A 591 13.28 34.96 -5.32
CA ARG A 591 12.08 34.95 -4.44
C ARG A 591 11.03 33.90 -4.86
N PRO A 592 11.18 32.64 -4.46
CA PRO A 592 10.24 31.61 -4.88
C PRO A 592 8.88 31.90 -4.27
N ASP A 593 7.87 31.92 -5.12
CA ASP A 593 6.49 31.78 -4.64
C ASP A 593 6.42 30.55 -3.75
N LEU A 594 5.95 30.72 -2.52
CA LEU A 594 5.86 29.64 -1.52
C LEU A 594 5.11 28.42 -2.08
N SER A 595 4.17 28.62 -2.98
CA SER A 595 3.41 27.57 -3.66
C SER A 595 4.28 26.75 -4.64
N VAL A 596 5.21 27.39 -5.32
CA VAL A 596 6.16 26.74 -6.24
C VAL A 596 7.20 25.96 -5.44
N TYR A 597 7.68 26.55 -4.33
CA TYR A 597 8.58 25.88 -3.40
C TYR A 597 7.93 24.63 -2.82
N TRP A 598 6.71 24.75 -2.30
CA TRP A 598 5.96 23.62 -1.75
C TRP A 598 5.71 22.52 -2.78
N ARG A 599 5.37 22.88 -4.01
CA ARG A 599 5.21 21.92 -5.10
C ARG A 599 6.50 21.17 -5.44
N ARG A 600 7.63 21.81 -5.40
CA ARG A 600 8.95 21.21 -5.73
C ARG A 600 9.52 20.38 -4.57
N CYS A 601 9.51 20.90 -3.35
CA CYS A 601 10.12 20.19 -2.20
C CYS A 601 9.27 19.07 -1.63
N CYS A 602 7.96 19.26 -1.62
CA CYS A 602 7.10 18.54 -0.72
C CYS A 602 6.00 17.75 -1.45
N SER A 603 5.77 18.00 -2.73
CA SER A 603 4.87 17.18 -3.53
C SER A 603 5.58 15.94 -4.06
N ILE A 604 4.86 14.81 -4.08
CA ILE A 604 5.39 13.55 -4.59
C ILE A 604 5.75 13.64 -6.08
N ARG A 605 4.98 14.38 -6.89
CA ARG A 605 5.28 14.58 -8.32
C ARG A 605 6.54 15.41 -8.54
N GLY A 606 6.73 16.48 -7.78
CA GLY A 606 7.95 17.26 -7.80
C GLY A 606 9.18 16.41 -7.47
N TYR A 607 9.04 15.48 -6.52
CA TYR A 607 10.07 14.52 -6.15
C TYR A 607 10.43 13.59 -7.33
N PHE A 608 9.44 13.05 -8.05
CA PHE A 608 9.68 12.15 -9.18
C PHE A 608 10.14 12.89 -10.43
N ASN A 609 9.57 14.05 -10.76
CA ASN A 609 9.97 14.84 -11.93
C ASN A 609 11.43 15.34 -11.84
N SER A 610 11.95 15.56 -10.63
CA SER A 610 13.35 15.97 -10.44
C SER A 610 14.36 14.84 -10.54
N ARG A 611 13.92 13.57 -10.54
CA ARG A 611 14.80 12.39 -10.45
C ARG A 611 14.69 11.40 -11.62
N GLY A 612 13.81 11.65 -12.59
CA GLY A 612 13.52 10.68 -13.66
C GLY A 612 12.74 9.46 -13.15
N VAL A 613 12.70 8.41 -13.94
CA VAL A 613 11.98 7.16 -13.64
C VAL A 613 12.37 6.63 -12.25
N TRP A 614 11.37 6.25 -11.47
CA TRP A 614 11.53 5.64 -10.17
C TRP A 614 12.38 4.37 -10.27
N LYS A 615 13.65 4.49 -9.91
CA LYS A 615 14.51 3.35 -9.63
C LYS A 615 14.63 3.27 -8.12
N PRO A 616 14.49 2.11 -7.49
CA PRO A 616 14.94 1.92 -6.12
C PRO A 616 16.40 2.23 -6.14
N GLN A 617 16.74 3.41 -5.64
CA GLN A 617 18.04 3.97 -5.93
C GLN A 617 19.13 3.25 -5.18
N GLY A 618 20.15 2.80 -5.88
CA GLY A 618 21.42 2.43 -5.31
C GLY A 618 22.15 3.55 -4.55
N SER A 619 21.48 4.68 -4.30
CA SER A 619 21.97 5.81 -3.48
C SER A 619 21.24 5.93 -2.14
N GLN A 620 20.36 4.98 -1.76
CA GLN A 620 19.91 4.92 -0.38
C GLN A 620 21.11 4.61 0.49
N SER A 621 21.45 5.56 1.37
CA SER A 621 22.55 5.31 2.28
C SER A 621 22.21 4.09 3.12
N THR A 622 23.15 3.16 3.30
CA THR A 622 23.01 1.98 4.16
C THR A 622 22.47 2.37 5.55
N LEU A 623 22.82 3.57 6.01
CA LEU A 623 22.34 4.14 7.25
C LEU A 623 20.82 4.40 7.25
N SER A 624 20.24 4.84 6.15
CA SER A 624 18.79 5.08 6.05
C SER A 624 18.00 3.79 6.07
N ILE A 625 18.49 2.76 5.38
CA ILE A 625 17.89 1.43 5.41
C ILE A 625 17.96 0.87 6.84
N PHE A 626 19.13 0.92 7.47
CA PHE A 626 19.31 0.50 8.85
C PHE A 626 18.35 1.21 9.80
N PHE A 627 18.20 2.53 9.68
CA PHE A 627 17.27 3.29 10.50
C PHE A 627 15.81 2.86 10.29
N ALA A 628 15.36 2.67 9.05
CA ALA A 628 14.00 2.19 8.77
C ALA A 628 13.76 0.81 9.37
N LEU A 629 14.71 -0.13 9.20
CA LEU A 629 14.62 -1.46 9.79
C LEU A 629 14.64 -1.43 11.32
N LEU A 630 15.45 -0.55 11.93
CA LEU A 630 15.48 -0.36 13.38
C LEU A 630 14.12 0.13 13.89
N VAL A 631 13.52 1.14 13.25
CA VAL A 631 12.22 1.68 13.64
C VAL A 631 11.14 0.61 13.54
N VAL A 632 11.09 -0.15 12.45
CA VAL A 632 10.14 -1.27 12.27
C VAL A 632 10.36 -2.35 13.33
N ALA A 633 11.61 -2.73 13.59
CA ALA A 633 11.95 -3.73 14.61
C ALA A 633 11.49 -3.31 16.01
N VAL A 634 11.68 -2.02 16.38
CA VAL A 634 11.16 -1.47 17.65
C VAL A 634 9.64 -1.53 17.69
N GLY A 635 8.96 -1.24 16.58
CA GLY A 635 7.51 -1.39 16.46
C GLY A 635 7.04 -2.81 16.71
N ILE A 636 7.69 -3.79 16.06
CA ILE A 636 7.41 -5.22 16.23
C ILE A 636 7.64 -5.63 17.70
N GLY A 637 8.80 -5.29 18.29
CA GLY A 637 9.12 -5.60 19.67
C GLY A 637 8.14 -4.99 20.69
N THR A 638 7.66 -3.79 20.40
CA THR A 638 6.67 -3.10 21.23
C THR A 638 5.32 -3.80 21.21
N VAL A 639 4.82 -4.16 20.02
CA VAL A 639 3.56 -4.91 19.87
C VAL A 639 3.67 -6.29 20.49
N TRP A 640 4.80 -6.99 20.25
CA TRP A 640 5.08 -8.30 20.83
C TRP A 640 4.99 -8.32 22.36
N ARG A 641 5.49 -7.27 23.01
CA ARG A 641 5.39 -7.13 24.46
C ARG A 641 3.95 -6.91 24.93
N ARG A 642 3.17 -6.11 24.19
CA ARG A 642 1.83 -5.69 24.60
C ARG A 642 0.76 -6.72 24.32
N ASP A 643 0.81 -7.27 23.12
CA ASP A 643 -0.08 -8.36 22.67
C ASP A 643 0.63 -9.20 21.62
N ARG A 644 1.21 -10.31 22.11
CA ARG A 644 1.95 -11.25 21.26
C ARG A 644 1.05 -11.88 20.19
N THR A 645 -0.20 -12.21 20.54
CA THR A 645 -1.12 -12.88 19.62
C THR A 645 -1.58 -11.94 18.49
N ALA A 646 -1.84 -10.67 18.81
CA ALA A 646 -2.13 -9.66 17.80
C ALA A 646 -0.91 -9.39 16.89
N GLY A 647 0.30 -9.35 17.47
CA GLY A 647 1.55 -9.22 16.68
C GLY A 647 1.74 -10.37 15.70
N ILE A 648 1.52 -11.62 16.15
CA ILE A 648 1.58 -12.82 15.30
C ILE A 648 0.54 -12.75 14.17
N PHE A 649 -0.70 -12.32 14.49
CA PHE A 649 -1.74 -12.19 13.47
C PHE A 649 -1.35 -11.19 12.38
N LEU A 650 -0.89 -9.99 12.75
CA LEU A 650 -0.58 -8.92 11.80
C LEU A 650 0.62 -9.27 10.90
N LEU A 651 1.70 -9.79 11.49
CA LEU A 651 2.86 -10.26 10.73
C LEU A 651 2.51 -11.48 9.88
N GLY A 652 1.76 -12.44 10.46
CA GLY A 652 1.31 -13.61 9.74
C GLY A 652 0.41 -13.29 8.55
N ALA A 653 -0.49 -12.31 8.70
CA ALA A 653 -1.35 -11.84 7.61
C ALA A 653 -0.52 -11.24 6.46
N ASN A 654 0.49 -10.42 6.77
CA ASN A 654 1.41 -9.88 5.75
C ASN A 654 2.17 -11.00 5.04
N ILE A 655 2.87 -11.85 5.81
CA ILE A 655 3.72 -12.93 5.28
C ILE A 655 2.91 -13.90 4.41
N VAL A 656 1.76 -14.38 4.93
CA VAL A 656 0.97 -15.40 4.24
C VAL A 656 0.31 -14.82 2.99
N TYR A 657 -0.16 -13.56 3.04
CA TYR A 657 -0.70 -12.90 1.85
C TYR A 657 0.38 -12.67 0.78
N SER A 658 1.56 -12.15 1.16
CA SER A 658 2.70 -11.98 0.26
C SER A 658 3.18 -13.31 -0.34
N LEU A 659 3.16 -14.39 0.45
CA LEU A 659 3.50 -15.73 -0.03
C LEU A 659 2.44 -16.23 -1.03
N SER A 660 1.16 -15.97 -0.80
CA SER A 660 0.10 -16.41 -1.72
C SER A 660 0.19 -15.77 -3.10
N THR A 661 0.63 -14.51 -3.20
CA THR A 661 0.91 -13.88 -4.50
C THR A 661 2.19 -14.41 -5.13
N ALA A 662 3.21 -14.69 -4.33
CA ALA A 662 4.46 -15.26 -4.80
C ALA A 662 4.29 -16.68 -5.38
N LEU A 663 3.39 -17.49 -4.81
CA LEU A 663 3.04 -18.83 -5.31
C LEU A 663 2.49 -18.80 -6.74
N VAL A 664 1.80 -17.73 -7.12
CA VAL A 664 1.31 -17.51 -8.49
C VAL A 664 2.22 -16.60 -9.31
N ARG A 665 3.49 -16.48 -8.90
CA ARG A 665 4.54 -15.71 -9.60
C ARG A 665 4.14 -14.27 -9.90
N SER A 666 3.53 -13.64 -8.89
CA SER A 666 3.10 -12.25 -8.93
C SER A 666 3.65 -11.48 -7.73
N SER A 667 4.19 -10.30 -7.96
CA SER A 667 4.74 -9.47 -6.89
C SER A 667 4.75 -7.99 -7.26
N GLY A 668 4.98 -7.17 -6.25
CA GLY A 668 5.10 -5.72 -6.39
C GLY A 668 3.78 -4.99 -6.18
N TRP A 669 3.72 -3.74 -6.60
CA TRP A 669 2.77 -2.68 -6.29
C TRP A 669 1.31 -3.10 -5.97
N ARG A 670 0.52 -3.59 -6.97
CA ARG A 670 -0.90 -3.91 -6.73
C ARG A 670 -1.11 -5.23 -5.99
N PHE A 671 -0.16 -6.15 -6.12
CA PHE A 671 -0.31 -7.48 -5.53
C PHE A 671 -0.08 -7.46 -4.03
N ASN A 672 0.81 -6.58 -3.53
CA ASN A 672 1.12 -6.43 -2.12
C ASN A 672 0.31 -5.33 -1.42
N LEU A 673 -0.33 -4.42 -2.17
CA LEU A 673 -1.11 -3.29 -1.65
C LEU A 673 -2.09 -3.66 -0.52
N PRO A 674 -2.82 -4.81 -0.57
CA PRO A 674 -3.77 -5.16 0.50
C PRO A 674 -3.16 -5.34 1.88
N VAL A 675 -1.85 -5.57 2.01
CA VAL A 675 -1.15 -5.81 3.29
C VAL A 675 0.01 -4.86 3.58
N GLU A 676 0.40 -3.99 2.66
CA GLU A 676 1.54 -3.07 2.82
C GLU A 676 1.41 -2.11 4.02
N TRP A 677 0.17 -1.82 4.45
CA TRP A 677 -0.12 -0.99 5.61
C TRP A 677 0.49 -1.52 6.91
N VAL A 678 0.77 -2.82 7.00
CA VAL A 678 1.41 -3.44 8.16
C VAL A 678 2.80 -2.85 8.38
N GLY A 679 3.54 -2.60 7.30
CA GLY A 679 4.87 -1.99 7.34
C GLY A 679 4.87 -0.59 7.97
N TYR A 680 4.06 0.34 7.46
CA TYR A 680 4.04 1.70 7.99
C TYR A 680 3.32 1.81 9.34
N MET A 681 2.48 0.84 9.70
CA MET A 681 1.92 0.73 11.06
C MET A 681 3.02 0.41 12.08
N PHE A 682 3.83 -0.62 11.85
CA PHE A 682 4.95 -0.96 12.73
C PHE A 682 6.00 0.16 12.78
N TYR A 683 6.29 0.79 11.63
CA TYR A 683 7.17 1.95 11.58
C TYR A 683 6.67 3.09 12.48
N SER A 684 5.38 3.42 12.41
CA SER A 684 4.79 4.49 13.22
C SER A 684 4.81 4.17 14.73
N ILE A 685 4.50 2.92 15.09
CA ILE A 685 4.59 2.46 16.48
C ILE A 685 6.03 2.57 16.98
N GLY A 686 7.00 2.10 16.19
CA GLY A 686 8.41 2.16 16.53
C GLY A 686 8.93 3.58 16.68
N LEU A 687 8.57 4.47 15.77
CA LEU A 687 8.97 5.87 15.81
C LEU A 687 8.46 6.56 17.10
N ILE A 688 7.18 6.39 17.42
CA ILE A 688 6.61 6.95 18.67
C ILE A 688 7.24 6.30 19.90
N GLN A 689 7.51 5.00 19.89
CA GLN A 689 8.14 4.32 21.03
C GLN A 689 9.57 4.80 21.26
N ILE A 690 10.36 4.99 20.21
CA ILE A 690 11.71 5.58 20.29
C ILE A 690 11.63 6.99 20.89
N CYS A 691 10.71 7.82 20.43
CA CYS A 691 10.49 9.15 20.98
C CYS A 691 10.11 9.08 22.47
N LEU A 692 9.23 8.16 22.86
CA LEU A 692 8.84 7.98 24.27
C LEU A 692 10.01 7.51 25.13
N TRP A 693 10.82 6.55 24.65
CA TRP A 693 12.03 6.12 25.36
C TRP A 693 13.01 7.28 25.54
N GLY A 694 13.22 8.09 24.52
CA GLY A 694 14.05 9.29 24.61
C GLY A 694 13.54 10.28 25.67
N ILE A 695 12.23 10.58 25.65
CA ILE A 695 11.62 11.50 26.62
C ILE A 695 11.71 10.96 28.05
N THR A 696 11.40 9.68 28.27
CA THR A 696 11.46 9.07 29.61
C THR A 696 12.87 8.92 30.11
N PHE A 697 13.83 8.65 29.25
CA PHE A 697 15.25 8.61 29.59
C PHE A 697 15.77 9.96 30.15
N PHE A 698 15.23 11.07 29.61
CA PHE A 698 15.64 12.44 30.05
C PHE A 698 14.76 13.06 31.13
N LYS A 699 13.58 12.50 31.46
CA LYS A 699 12.64 13.09 32.45
C LYS A 699 12.18 12.04 33.45
N ASN A 700 12.67 12.16 34.70
CA ASN A 700 12.30 11.24 35.81
C ASN A 700 10.82 11.23 36.21
N LYS A 701 9.93 11.98 35.56
CA LYS A 701 8.51 12.15 35.95
C LYS A 701 7.48 11.76 34.90
N LEU A 702 7.86 11.15 33.78
CA LEU A 702 6.89 10.84 32.69
C LEU A 702 6.44 9.36 32.63
N ALA A 703 6.73 8.56 33.67
CA ALA A 703 6.26 7.17 33.79
C ALA A 703 4.71 7.04 33.71
N SER A 704 3.98 8.10 34.08
CA SER A 704 2.51 8.11 34.02
C SER A 704 1.91 8.30 32.61
N LEU A 705 2.72 8.63 31.61
CA LEU A 705 2.24 8.77 30.21
C LEU A 705 2.22 7.45 29.43
N ALA A 706 2.93 6.45 29.94
CA ALA A 706 3.01 5.13 29.34
C ALA A 706 2.07 4.12 30.03
N GLU A 707 1.01 4.58 30.68
CA GLU A 707 0.00 3.70 31.30
C GLU A 707 -0.83 3.00 30.23
N ASN A 708 -0.13 2.15 29.52
CA ASN A 708 -0.73 1.21 28.60
C ASN A 708 -0.98 -0.09 29.39
N ARG A 709 -2.22 -0.34 29.68
CA ARG A 709 -2.64 -1.61 30.26
C ARG A 709 -2.15 -2.72 29.34
N VAL A 710 -1.19 -3.48 29.84
CA VAL A 710 -0.83 -4.79 29.25
C VAL A 710 -2.15 -5.57 29.19
N ILE A 711 -2.46 -6.13 28.04
CA ILE A 711 -3.64 -6.99 27.93
C ILE A 711 -3.44 -8.13 28.92
N ALA A 712 -4.28 -8.17 29.94
CA ALA A 712 -4.23 -9.23 30.93
C ALA A 712 -4.41 -10.59 30.24
N PRO A 713 -3.61 -11.62 30.63
CA PRO A 713 -3.89 -12.96 30.16
C PRO A 713 -5.32 -13.34 30.58
N LEU A 714 -5.97 -14.17 29.76
CA LEU A 714 -7.29 -14.72 30.10
C LEU A 714 -7.20 -15.37 31.48
N ASP A 715 -7.84 -14.78 32.48
CA ASP A 715 -7.92 -15.39 33.79
C ASP A 715 -8.57 -16.76 33.66
N SER A 716 -7.88 -17.73 34.25
CA SER A 716 -8.26 -19.15 34.19
C SER A 716 -9.59 -19.48 34.93
N GLY A 717 -10.23 -18.47 35.55
CA GLY A 717 -11.36 -18.64 36.44
C GLY A 717 -12.68 -18.00 36.01
N SER A 718 -12.75 -17.20 34.94
CA SER A 718 -14.05 -16.66 34.53
C SER A 718 -14.90 -17.73 33.88
N ASP A 719 -16.00 -18.08 34.51
CA ASP A 719 -17.07 -18.86 33.92
C ASP A 719 -17.51 -18.17 32.61
N TYR A 720 -17.41 -18.89 31.51
CA TYR A 720 -17.97 -18.45 30.23
C TYR A 720 -19.51 -18.45 30.43
N GLY A 721 -20.03 -17.29 30.77
CA GLY A 721 -21.46 -17.10 30.80
C GLY A 721 -22.09 -17.51 29.46
N TRP A 722 -23.32 -17.95 29.50
CA TRP A 722 -24.09 -18.44 28.36
C TRP A 722 -23.87 -17.54 27.12
N PHE A 723 -23.64 -18.20 26.03
CA PHE A 723 -23.42 -17.59 24.70
C PHE A 723 -24.67 -16.81 24.28
N PRO A 724 -24.60 -15.60 23.73
CA PRO A 724 -25.76 -14.90 23.21
C PRO A 724 -26.20 -15.54 21.88
N ALA A 725 -26.80 -16.72 21.95
CA ALA A 725 -27.26 -17.46 20.77
C ALA A 725 -28.13 -16.60 19.86
N ARG A 726 -28.99 -15.75 20.44
CA ARG A 726 -29.82 -14.79 19.70
C ARG A 726 -28.95 -13.79 18.88
N GLY A 727 -27.90 -13.24 19.48
CA GLY A 727 -27.00 -12.33 18.80
C GLY A 727 -26.19 -12.99 17.65
N ALA A 728 -25.82 -14.26 17.84
CA ALA A 728 -25.14 -15.03 16.79
C ALA A 728 -26.08 -15.35 15.62
N VAL A 729 -27.31 -15.74 15.91
CA VAL A 729 -28.33 -16.01 14.89
C VAL A 729 -28.68 -14.74 14.13
N LEU A 730 -28.93 -13.63 14.82
CA LEU A 730 -29.24 -12.35 14.17
C LEU A 730 -28.06 -11.83 13.34
N GLY A 731 -26.84 -11.94 13.85
CA GLY A 731 -25.63 -11.55 13.11
C GLY A 731 -25.40 -12.42 11.88
N GLY A 732 -25.55 -13.73 11.99
CA GLY A 732 -25.47 -14.66 10.87
C GLY A 732 -26.55 -14.40 9.82
N LEU A 733 -27.80 -14.19 10.27
CA LEU A 733 -28.91 -13.85 9.38
C LEU A 733 -28.68 -12.51 8.65
N SER A 734 -28.17 -11.49 9.36
CA SER A 734 -27.84 -10.19 8.75
C SER A 734 -26.78 -10.33 7.68
N LEU A 735 -25.73 -11.11 7.91
CA LEU A 735 -24.68 -11.39 6.93
C LEU A 735 -25.24 -12.14 5.72
N PHE A 736 -26.08 -13.16 5.99
CA PHE A 736 -26.75 -13.92 4.92
C PHE A 736 -27.62 -12.99 4.06
N LEU A 737 -28.49 -12.21 4.66
CA LEU A 737 -29.39 -11.29 3.94
C LEU A 737 -28.62 -10.20 3.16
N PHE A 738 -27.54 -9.70 3.74
CA PHE A 738 -26.69 -8.73 3.05
C PHE A 738 -26.10 -9.28 1.74
N VAL A 739 -25.59 -10.51 1.76
CA VAL A 739 -25.05 -11.15 0.55
C VAL A 739 -26.15 -11.67 -0.36
N ALA A 740 -27.27 -12.14 0.20
CA ALA A 740 -28.44 -12.56 -0.58
C ALA A 740 -29.02 -11.42 -1.43
N ALA A 741 -28.77 -10.15 -1.08
CA ALA A 741 -29.13 -9.01 -1.91
C ALA A 741 -28.53 -9.10 -3.33
N ILE A 742 -27.36 -9.75 -3.51
CA ILE A 742 -26.72 -9.93 -4.83
C ILE A 742 -27.58 -10.82 -5.73
N PRO A 743 -27.85 -12.11 -5.40
CA PRO A 743 -28.70 -12.95 -6.22
C PRO A 743 -30.15 -12.45 -6.29
N ILE A 744 -30.68 -11.85 -5.23
CA ILE A 744 -32.04 -11.27 -5.26
C ILE A 744 -32.10 -10.15 -6.31
N ALA A 745 -31.14 -9.23 -6.35
CA ALA A 745 -31.08 -8.18 -7.36
C ALA A 745 -30.96 -8.79 -8.77
N GLU A 746 -30.12 -9.82 -8.95
CA GLU A 746 -29.93 -10.50 -10.22
C GLU A 746 -31.24 -11.14 -10.77
N PHE A 747 -31.97 -11.81 -9.92
CA PHE A 747 -33.24 -12.46 -10.32
C PHE A 747 -34.43 -11.50 -10.41
N ALA A 748 -34.42 -10.40 -9.65
CA ALA A 748 -35.49 -9.43 -9.63
C ALA A 748 -35.43 -8.37 -10.72
N MET A 749 -34.25 -8.09 -11.28
CA MET A 749 -34.09 -7.08 -12.33
C MET A 749 -34.68 -7.58 -13.67
N PRO A 750 -35.62 -6.81 -14.27
CA PRO A 750 -36.20 -7.19 -15.56
C PRO A 750 -35.17 -7.06 -16.70
N LYS A 751 -35.19 -8.03 -17.63
CA LYS A 751 -34.33 -8.00 -18.81
C LYS A 751 -34.76 -6.86 -19.73
N ARG A 752 -33.93 -5.80 -19.82
CA ARG A 752 -34.25 -4.55 -20.50
C ARG A 752 -34.55 -4.68 -22.01
N PHE A 753 -33.92 -5.64 -22.66
CA PHE A 753 -34.02 -5.80 -24.11
C PHE A 753 -34.84 -7.03 -24.51
N ARG A 754 -35.63 -7.64 -23.59
CA ARG A 754 -36.39 -8.87 -23.84
C ARG A 754 -37.41 -8.70 -24.96
N ASP A 755 -38.14 -7.60 -24.96
CA ASP A 755 -39.28 -7.35 -25.83
C ASP A 755 -38.95 -6.42 -27.02
N VAL A 756 -37.66 -6.14 -27.26
CA VAL A 756 -37.24 -5.27 -28.37
C VAL A 756 -37.14 -6.10 -29.64
N ASN A 757 -38.02 -5.80 -30.59
CA ASN A 757 -38.03 -6.45 -31.92
C ASN A 757 -37.09 -5.69 -32.86
N VAL A 758 -36.09 -6.39 -33.40
CA VAL A 758 -35.10 -5.84 -34.36
C VAL A 758 -35.78 -5.29 -35.60
N GLN A 759 -36.70 -6.08 -36.18
CA GLN A 759 -37.39 -5.68 -37.38
C GLN A 759 -38.23 -4.39 -37.17
N ALA A 760 -38.94 -4.28 -36.06
CA ALA A 760 -39.69 -3.09 -35.74
C ALA A 760 -38.79 -1.83 -35.57
N VAL A 761 -37.60 -1.98 -35.02
CA VAL A 761 -36.62 -0.88 -34.94
C VAL A 761 -36.15 -0.48 -36.35
N LEU A 762 -35.84 -1.43 -37.19
CA LEU A 762 -35.37 -1.17 -38.56
C LEU A 762 -36.44 -0.57 -39.44
N SER A 763 -37.70 -1.03 -39.38
CA SER A 763 -38.83 -0.45 -40.10
C SER A 763 -39.06 1.00 -39.71
N ASN A 764 -38.96 1.33 -38.41
CA ASN A 764 -39.11 2.70 -37.91
C ASN A 764 -38.00 3.64 -38.46
N VAL A 765 -36.77 3.12 -38.59
CA VAL A 765 -35.61 3.86 -39.13
C VAL A 765 -35.82 4.10 -40.64
N ASP A 766 -36.35 3.09 -41.37
CA ASP A 766 -36.64 3.24 -42.79
C ASP A 766 -37.81 4.19 -43.07
N GLU A 767 -38.91 4.11 -42.31
CA GLU A 767 -40.05 5.03 -42.37
C GLU A 767 -39.61 6.50 -42.19
N LYS A 768 -38.58 6.76 -41.36
CA LYS A 768 -37.97 8.06 -41.19
C LYS A 768 -37.05 8.45 -42.34
N GLY A 769 -36.86 7.60 -43.32
CA GLY A 769 -36.02 7.84 -44.50
C GLY A 769 -34.51 7.94 -44.19
N LEU A 770 -34.05 7.45 -43.05
CA LEU A 770 -32.63 7.54 -42.59
C LEU A 770 -31.72 6.54 -43.31
N LEU A 771 -32.29 5.44 -43.86
CA LEU A 771 -31.52 4.43 -44.57
C LEU A 771 -31.29 4.81 -46.06
N LYS A 772 -32.20 5.62 -46.65
CA LYS A 772 -32.09 6.07 -48.06
C LYS A 772 -30.79 6.81 -48.39
N PRO A 773 -30.33 7.79 -47.55
CA PRO A 773 -29.06 8.48 -47.82
C PRO A 773 -27.83 7.57 -47.80
N LEU A 774 -27.94 6.39 -47.17
CA LEU A 774 -26.88 5.38 -47.09
C LEU A 774 -26.96 4.38 -48.23
N GLY A 775 -27.93 4.48 -49.14
CA GLY A 775 -28.14 3.51 -50.23
C GLY A 775 -28.67 2.15 -49.75
N ILE A 776 -29.24 2.08 -48.55
CA ILE A 776 -29.76 0.85 -47.94
C ILE A 776 -31.25 0.76 -48.29
N THR A 777 -31.60 -0.39 -48.91
CA THR A 777 -33.00 -0.81 -49.20
C THR A 777 -33.36 -1.97 -48.30
N ASP A 778 -34.66 -2.24 -48.12
CA ASP A 778 -35.13 -3.41 -47.38
C ASP A 778 -34.56 -4.73 -47.97
N GLN A 779 -34.45 -4.83 -49.28
CA GLN A 779 -33.85 -5.99 -49.93
C GLN A 779 -32.38 -6.16 -49.58
N THR A 780 -31.62 -5.07 -49.51
CA THR A 780 -30.19 -5.09 -49.11
C THR A 780 -30.03 -5.51 -47.65
N LEU A 781 -30.95 -5.05 -46.81
CA LEU A 781 -30.94 -5.37 -45.39
C LEU A 781 -31.32 -6.84 -45.13
N GLU A 782 -32.37 -7.33 -45.82
CA GLU A 782 -32.78 -8.75 -45.75
C GLU A 782 -31.67 -9.67 -46.25
N ALA A 783 -31.08 -9.33 -47.41
CA ALA A 783 -29.95 -10.11 -47.97
C ALA A 783 -28.77 -10.16 -47.01
N PHE A 784 -28.41 -9.04 -46.38
CA PHE A 784 -27.35 -8.99 -45.37
C PHE A 784 -27.66 -9.87 -44.16
N LEU A 785 -28.88 -9.77 -43.61
CA LEU A 785 -29.27 -10.56 -42.44
C LEU A 785 -29.41 -12.05 -42.70
N ALA A 786 -29.48 -12.44 -43.97
CA ALA A 786 -29.50 -13.85 -44.38
C ALA A 786 -28.10 -14.50 -44.48
N GLU A 787 -27.03 -13.72 -44.34
CA GLU A 787 -25.65 -14.24 -44.33
C GLU A 787 -25.31 -14.92 -42.99
N ASP A 788 -24.60 -16.03 -43.05
CA ASP A 788 -24.23 -16.83 -41.83
C ASP A 788 -23.45 -16.06 -40.76
N GLN A 789 -22.67 -15.07 -41.17
CA GLN A 789 -21.84 -14.25 -40.25
C GLN A 789 -22.50 -12.93 -39.82
N ALA A 790 -23.67 -12.61 -40.42
CA ALA A 790 -24.36 -11.38 -40.06
C ALA A 790 -25.08 -11.50 -38.72
N GLU A 791 -24.90 -10.52 -37.90
CA GLU A 791 -25.52 -10.43 -36.57
C GLU A 791 -26.21 -9.08 -36.38
N ALA A 792 -27.45 -9.13 -35.85
CA ALA A 792 -28.15 -7.97 -35.34
C ALA A 792 -28.23 -8.06 -33.83
N LEU A 793 -27.48 -7.22 -33.12
CA LEU A 793 -27.37 -7.24 -31.68
C LEU A 793 -27.96 -6.00 -31.03
N ILE A 794 -28.82 -6.22 -30.02
CA ILE A 794 -29.38 -5.16 -29.20
C ILE A 794 -28.70 -5.19 -27.84
N GLY A 795 -28.33 -4.02 -27.34
CA GLY A 795 -27.69 -3.92 -26.03
C GLY A 795 -27.40 -2.49 -25.63
N ARG A 796 -26.58 -2.39 -24.59
CA ARG A 796 -26.06 -1.14 -24.08
C ARG A 796 -24.63 -0.96 -24.54
N GLY A 797 -24.31 0.13 -25.24
CA GLY A 797 -22.97 0.50 -25.67
C GLY A 797 -22.19 1.21 -24.57
N LEU A 798 -21.03 0.64 -24.21
CA LEU A 798 -20.18 1.15 -23.14
C LEU A 798 -18.81 1.58 -23.67
N TYR A 799 -18.22 2.60 -23.08
CA TYR A 799 -16.82 3.03 -23.24
C TYR A 799 -16.45 3.38 -24.70
N PRO A 800 -17.22 4.20 -25.41
CA PRO A 800 -16.91 4.53 -26.79
C PRO A 800 -15.58 5.30 -26.90
N ARG A 801 -14.71 4.83 -27.78
CA ARG A 801 -13.40 5.43 -28.07
C ARG A 801 -13.14 5.44 -29.57
N TYR A 802 -12.71 6.57 -30.07
CA TYR A 802 -12.28 6.72 -31.44
C TYR A 802 -10.75 6.60 -31.53
N TYR A 803 -10.29 5.82 -32.49
CA TYR A 803 -8.91 5.56 -32.78
C TYR A 803 -8.58 5.95 -34.21
N LEU A 804 -7.52 6.71 -34.41
CA LEU A 804 -6.96 6.96 -35.74
C LEU A 804 -6.24 5.70 -36.25
N ALA A 805 -6.05 5.62 -37.56
CA ALA A 805 -5.22 4.60 -38.19
C ALA A 805 -3.84 4.56 -37.53
N GLY A 806 -3.33 3.36 -37.28
CA GLY A 806 -2.07 3.15 -36.55
C GLY A 806 -2.13 3.36 -35.04
N GLN A 807 -3.24 3.83 -34.47
CA GLN A 807 -3.43 3.94 -33.03
C GLN A 807 -4.10 2.69 -32.46
N GLY A 808 -3.71 2.32 -31.23
CA GLY A 808 -4.27 1.19 -30.51
C GLY A 808 -3.23 0.42 -29.73
N MET A 809 -3.62 -0.76 -29.27
CA MET A 809 -2.77 -1.68 -28.51
C MET A 809 -2.20 -2.77 -29.44
N ALA A 810 -1.17 -3.45 -28.98
CA ALA A 810 -0.58 -4.57 -29.69
C ALA A 810 -1.65 -5.68 -29.99
N PRO A 811 -1.53 -6.45 -31.07
CA PRO A 811 -2.51 -7.48 -31.48
C PRO A 811 -2.79 -8.59 -30.46
N VAL A 812 -1.89 -8.78 -29.49
CA VAL A 812 -1.99 -9.83 -28.44
C VAL A 812 -3.00 -9.49 -27.35
N THR A 813 -3.67 -8.34 -27.42
CA THR A 813 -4.61 -7.91 -26.36
C THR A 813 -5.94 -8.67 -26.45
N ARG A 814 -6.57 -8.92 -25.29
CA ARG A 814 -7.94 -9.44 -25.16
C ARG A 814 -9.03 -8.39 -25.48
N TRP A 815 -8.64 -7.24 -25.99
CA TRP A 815 -9.55 -6.12 -26.29
C TRP A 815 -9.53 -5.79 -27.78
N PRO A 816 -10.20 -6.61 -28.65
CA PRO A 816 -10.17 -6.45 -30.11
C PRO A 816 -10.57 -5.05 -30.59
N SER A 817 -11.50 -4.38 -29.93
CA SER A 817 -11.91 -3.02 -30.28
C SER A 817 -10.78 -1.99 -30.13
N SER A 818 -9.80 -2.23 -29.26
CA SER A 818 -8.65 -1.37 -29.01
C SER A 818 -7.38 -1.77 -29.76
N VAL A 819 -7.35 -2.89 -30.46
CA VAL A 819 -6.16 -3.35 -31.21
C VAL A 819 -5.83 -2.39 -32.34
N VAL A 820 -4.53 -2.15 -32.55
CA VAL A 820 -4.04 -1.30 -33.64
C VAL A 820 -4.53 -1.82 -35.00
N ARG A 821 -5.04 -0.91 -35.84
CA ARG A 821 -5.51 -1.20 -37.20
C ARG A 821 -5.04 -0.08 -38.14
N ASP A 822 -5.06 -0.35 -39.43
CA ASP A 822 -4.65 0.54 -40.53
C ASP A 822 -5.73 1.55 -40.94
N TYR A 823 -6.89 1.51 -40.28
CA TYR A 823 -8.04 2.41 -40.54
C TYR A 823 -8.54 3.09 -39.26
N ASN A 824 -9.20 4.22 -39.47
CA ASN A 824 -9.86 4.95 -38.38
C ASN A 824 -11.12 4.20 -37.92
N ARG A 825 -11.38 4.15 -36.62
CA ARG A 825 -12.51 3.39 -36.08
C ARG A 825 -13.04 3.95 -34.77
N LEU A 826 -14.31 3.70 -34.55
CA LEU A 826 -14.96 3.79 -33.24
C LEU A 826 -15.03 2.38 -32.65
N GLY A 827 -14.44 2.20 -31.48
CA GLY A 827 -14.51 0.95 -30.70
C GLY A 827 -15.35 1.15 -29.44
N PHE A 828 -16.16 0.18 -29.06
CA PHE A 828 -16.92 0.19 -27.82
C PHE A 828 -17.27 -1.25 -27.37
N TYR A 829 -17.87 -1.37 -26.20
CA TYR A 829 -18.30 -2.64 -25.62
C TYR A 829 -19.83 -2.69 -25.61
N LEU A 830 -20.43 -3.73 -26.17
CA LEU A 830 -21.86 -3.98 -26.15
C LEU A 830 -22.20 -5.03 -25.10
N ILE A 831 -23.10 -4.70 -24.16
CA ILE A 831 -23.65 -5.62 -23.17
C ILE A 831 -25.15 -5.76 -23.33
N GLY A 832 -25.67 -6.97 -23.13
CA GLY A 832 -27.10 -7.28 -23.32
C GLY A 832 -27.29 -8.78 -23.42
N PRO A 833 -28.24 -9.24 -24.23
CA PRO A 833 -28.48 -10.67 -24.48
C PRO A 833 -27.22 -11.41 -24.97
N LYS A 834 -26.41 -10.73 -25.77
CA LYS A 834 -25.10 -11.21 -26.24
C LYS A 834 -24.07 -10.11 -25.98
N GLN A 835 -22.95 -10.46 -25.38
CA GLN A 835 -21.87 -9.50 -25.11
C GLN A 835 -20.87 -9.57 -26.27
N ARG A 836 -20.47 -8.41 -26.81
CA ARG A 836 -19.50 -8.29 -27.90
C ARG A 836 -18.68 -6.99 -27.77
N GLN A 837 -17.46 -7.04 -28.21
CA GLN A 837 -16.73 -5.83 -28.58
C GLN A 837 -17.11 -5.44 -30.00
N VAL A 838 -17.31 -4.16 -30.23
CA VAL A 838 -17.80 -3.65 -31.51
C VAL A 838 -16.78 -2.69 -32.10
N VAL A 839 -16.56 -2.80 -33.40
CA VAL A 839 -15.66 -1.92 -34.18
C VAL A 839 -16.46 -1.36 -35.34
N LEU A 840 -16.60 -0.04 -35.43
CA LEU A 840 -17.20 0.64 -36.57
C LEU A 840 -16.11 1.42 -37.32
N ARG A 841 -15.88 1.11 -38.58
CA ARG A 841 -14.99 1.88 -39.46
C ARG A 841 -15.63 3.21 -39.79
N THR A 842 -14.96 4.32 -39.49
CA THR A 842 -15.47 5.66 -39.76
C THR A 842 -14.31 6.65 -39.89
N PRO A 843 -14.32 7.53 -40.95
CA PRO A 843 -13.20 8.42 -41.22
C PRO A 843 -13.00 9.49 -40.15
N ALA A 844 -14.07 9.88 -39.44
CA ALA A 844 -14.06 10.89 -38.41
C ALA A 844 -14.75 10.40 -37.14
N SER A 845 -14.37 10.96 -36.01
CA SER A 845 -15.06 10.73 -34.74
C SER A 845 -16.52 11.21 -34.85
N PRO A 846 -17.50 10.41 -34.44
CA PRO A 846 -18.88 10.89 -34.35
C PRO A 846 -18.94 12.05 -33.35
N SER A 847 -19.83 13.01 -33.65
CA SER A 847 -20.09 14.18 -32.79
C SER A 847 -20.80 13.81 -31.48
N TYR A 848 -21.45 12.64 -31.46
CA TYR A 848 -22.26 12.17 -30.36
C TYR A 848 -22.23 10.63 -30.27
N PHE A 849 -21.84 10.11 -29.13
CA PHE A 849 -22.04 8.71 -28.75
C PHE A 849 -22.07 8.62 -27.22
N PRO A 850 -23.23 8.85 -26.60
CA PRO A 850 -23.31 8.89 -25.15
C PRO A 850 -22.98 7.52 -24.54
N HIS A 851 -22.17 7.55 -23.51
CA HIS A 851 -21.85 6.36 -22.73
C HIS A 851 -23.12 5.71 -22.16
N ALA A 852 -23.19 4.39 -22.19
CA ALA A 852 -24.31 3.57 -21.74
C ALA A 852 -25.63 3.82 -22.51
N SER A 853 -25.54 4.15 -23.79
CA SER A 853 -26.69 4.23 -24.67
C SER A 853 -27.23 2.84 -25.03
N ASP A 854 -28.57 2.73 -25.12
CA ASP A 854 -29.24 1.56 -25.63
C ASP A 854 -29.24 1.62 -27.17
N ILE A 855 -28.67 0.64 -27.82
CA ILE A 855 -28.41 0.62 -29.28
C ILE A 855 -28.74 -0.73 -29.93
N LEU A 856 -29.06 -0.67 -31.20
CA LEU A 856 -29.05 -1.80 -32.12
C LEU A 856 -27.78 -1.69 -32.98
N VAL A 857 -27.05 -2.77 -33.14
CA VAL A 857 -25.85 -2.87 -33.99
C VAL A 857 -26.06 -3.95 -35.01
N LEU A 858 -25.89 -3.63 -36.30
CA LEU A 858 -25.79 -4.59 -37.39
C LEU A 858 -24.35 -4.72 -37.82
N GLY A 859 -23.85 -5.93 -37.99
CA GLY A 859 -22.46 -6.16 -38.36
C GLY A 859 -22.16 -7.62 -38.64
N CYS A 860 -20.90 -7.88 -38.98
CA CYS A 860 -20.39 -9.23 -39.24
C CYS A 860 -19.57 -9.72 -38.04
N SER A 861 -19.79 -10.96 -37.63
CA SER A 861 -19.06 -11.61 -36.55
C SER A 861 -17.65 -12.00 -37.00
N GLU A 862 -16.65 -11.36 -36.44
CA GLU A 862 -15.22 -11.61 -36.70
C GLU A 862 -14.56 -12.24 -35.44
N GLY A 863 -14.96 -13.50 -35.18
CA GLY A 863 -14.46 -14.23 -34.02
C GLY A 863 -14.79 -13.53 -32.69
N ASP A 864 -13.84 -12.76 -32.12
CA ASP A 864 -13.97 -12.12 -30.79
C ASP A 864 -14.66 -10.75 -30.82
N TYR A 865 -14.96 -10.18 -31.99
CA TYR A 865 -15.61 -8.87 -32.11
C TYR A 865 -16.64 -8.84 -33.25
N LEU A 866 -17.49 -7.80 -33.22
CA LEU A 866 -18.44 -7.48 -34.28
C LEU A 866 -17.90 -6.31 -35.11
N ASP A 867 -17.64 -6.54 -36.42
CA ASP A 867 -17.34 -5.46 -37.37
C ASP A 867 -18.66 -4.82 -37.81
N ALA A 868 -18.95 -3.66 -37.22
CA ALA A 868 -20.24 -3.02 -37.35
C ALA A 868 -20.38 -2.28 -38.68
N TYR A 869 -21.56 -2.37 -39.27
CA TYR A 869 -21.99 -1.65 -40.46
C TYR A 869 -22.94 -0.51 -40.12
N LEU A 870 -23.87 -0.74 -39.19
CA LEU A 870 -24.86 0.24 -38.76
C LEU A 870 -25.09 0.19 -37.27
N ILE A 871 -25.19 1.36 -36.63
CA ILE A 871 -25.59 1.51 -35.25
C ILE A 871 -26.78 2.44 -35.17
N VAL A 872 -27.86 2.00 -34.52
CA VAL A 872 -29.11 2.78 -34.31
C VAL A 872 -29.29 3.01 -32.83
N PHE A 873 -29.51 4.25 -32.40
CA PHE A 873 -29.77 4.58 -31.01
C PHE A 873 -31.27 4.43 -30.69
N LEU A 874 -31.62 3.51 -29.77
CA LEU A 874 -33.00 3.16 -29.47
C LEU A 874 -33.83 4.29 -28.86
N LYS A 875 -33.21 5.18 -28.09
CA LYS A 875 -33.86 6.35 -27.48
C LYS A 875 -33.92 7.56 -28.39
N SER A 876 -33.11 7.60 -29.41
CA SER A 876 -33.01 8.69 -30.36
C SER A 876 -32.83 8.06 -31.75
N PRO A 877 -33.87 7.38 -32.28
CA PRO A 877 -33.79 6.63 -33.53
C PRO A 877 -33.54 7.52 -34.77
N ASP A 878 -33.49 8.83 -34.60
CA ASP A 878 -33.06 9.79 -35.60
C ASP A 878 -31.54 9.88 -35.76
N ILE A 879 -30.77 9.24 -34.82
CA ILE A 879 -29.33 9.20 -34.85
C ILE A 879 -28.89 7.80 -35.26
N ILE A 880 -28.22 7.73 -36.40
CA ILE A 880 -27.58 6.52 -36.89
C ILE A 880 -26.10 6.76 -37.18
N LEU A 881 -25.27 5.75 -36.96
CA LEU A 881 -23.89 5.76 -37.38
C LEU A 881 -23.67 4.61 -38.37
N ALA A 882 -23.14 4.92 -39.54
CA ALA A 882 -22.86 3.93 -40.55
C ALA A 882 -21.38 3.84 -40.85
N ARG A 883 -20.93 2.66 -41.28
CA ARG A 883 -19.59 2.39 -41.79
C ARG A 883 -19.26 3.30 -42.97
N SER A 884 -18.05 3.78 -43.07
CA SER A 884 -17.61 4.56 -44.23
C SER A 884 -16.16 4.19 -44.61
N PRO A 885 -15.86 3.93 -45.87
CA PRO A 885 -16.83 3.77 -46.99
C PRO A 885 -17.77 2.59 -46.78
N LEU A 886 -18.97 2.69 -47.32
CA LEU A 886 -19.99 1.65 -47.32
C LEU A 886 -20.02 1.00 -48.69
N ASP A 887 -19.01 0.16 -49.00
CA ASP A 887 -18.80 -0.36 -50.33
C ASP A 887 -19.74 -1.54 -50.70
N GLN A 888 -19.97 -2.45 -49.77
CA GLN A 888 -20.88 -3.57 -49.89
C GLN A 888 -21.40 -4.04 -48.55
N TRP A 889 -22.67 -4.42 -48.47
CA TRP A 889 -23.30 -5.07 -47.32
C TRP A 889 -23.14 -6.57 -47.39
N THR A 890 -21.94 -7.07 -47.26
CA THR A 890 -21.64 -8.50 -47.31
C THR A 890 -20.58 -8.83 -46.24
N CYS A 891 -20.79 -9.93 -45.52
CA CYS A 891 -19.85 -10.47 -44.57
C CYS A 891 -18.76 -11.29 -45.29
N THR A 892 -18.14 -10.72 -46.32
CA THR A 892 -16.99 -11.38 -46.96
C THR A 892 -15.83 -11.35 -45.99
N GLY A 893 -15.44 -12.51 -45.48
CA GLY A 893 -14.32 -12.66 -44.56
C GLY A 893 -13.09 -11.94 -45.08
N SER A 894 -12.61 -10.95 -44.35
CA SER A 894 -11.30 -10.38 -44.57
C SER A 894 -10.27 -11.47 -44.26
N LYS A 895 -9.73 -12.08 -45.29
CA LYS A 895 -8.52 -12.91 -45.20
C LYS A 895 -7.34 -12.13 -44.69
#